data_252c162d2a690d5b04c8744db314c235
#
_entry.id   252c162d2a690d5b04c8744db314c235
#
_cell.length_a   1.000
_cell.length_b   1.000
_cell.length_c   1.000
_cell.angle_alpha   90.00
_cell.angle_beta   90.00
_cell.angle_gamma   90.00
#
_symmetry.space_group_name_H-M   'P 1'
#
loop_
_entity.id
_entity.type
_entity.pdbx_description
1 polymer ?
#
loop_
_entity_poly.entity_id
_entity_poly.type
_entity_poly.pdbx_seq_one_letter_code
_entity_poly.pdbx_strand_id
1 'polypeptide(L)'
;MYINCHSYFSLRYGTFAPEELPSIAKSFGVDALVFSDINNTSAAFQFVRACRAEGIKPILGIEFRQDNEFLYLGIARNDEGWRELCSLLTVSSISGEPLPKEAPELQHCYIIYRKLPKGVELLRDYEYAGIRPEEVNHLYSSYLKNYPDKLVIFSPVTFADQDGFKAHKLLRCIDLNIVIGKLDAKDCAKSSEVFYPKGHLENVFQQYPHIIANTQHILDNCHTDMEATKFHNRRTFTGDPDDDFKLLTKLAVSGCKRRFGEKHKKAMERTLRELKVIQQMGFCAYFLITWDIVRYAHSVGYFHVGRGSGANSIVAYNLNITDVDPLELDLYFERFINPHRSSPPDFDIDFSWNNRDDVTDYIFKRYGKEHTALLATYNTFKGKSIIRELGKVLGLPKADIDTIVDEPMAVDKHHPFARHIFKYGKMIEKFPNYLSIHAGGILISERPLNYHTALQLMPKGFPIVHFDMYGAEDLEYHKYDVLSQRGLGHIKDAVDLVKQNQGKAIDVHNVALIKEDPNVKAQLKSGHCIGCFYIESPAMRGLLHKLRCDNYVHLVAASSIIRPGVAQSGMMREYIQRFHKPDSYTYLHPVFEEHLGETYGVMVYQEDVMKIVHHFSGLDLDESDVLRRIMTGKKKSSDTFYRLQEKYFRNCKERGYPDELSKEVWRQIESFSGYSFCKAHSASFAAESFQSLYLKTYFPLEFMTAVINNFGGFYSTEQYVHEARMCGAKIEAPCVNNSTYLTNIYGTTIYIGLIHLANLEQKLAHAIVEERQIHGDYRSLKDFTHRINISKEQLEFLIRIGAFRWTGLNKYELMWEKNAVHNPLIKHVYAGEMLFDTEPENYTLPILAETEHEQAFDEIELLGFPLCNPFDLLQTKFRGDIKATQMKDYLGQTVRMVGYYVCRKWVTTSKGDLMNFGTMTDVDGHFFDTVHFPPSLKAYAFQGKGCYIVLGKVVDDFGFASLEVSKMEKLPYVKDGRY
;
A
#
# COMPACT_ATOMS: atom_id res chain seq x y z
N MET A 1 -37.95 18.58 8.46
CA MET A 1 -37.46 19.87 9.00
C MET A 1 -35.95 19.86 9.27
N TYR A 2 -35.23 18.77 8.96
CA TYR A 2 -33.79 18.61 9.22
C TYR A 2 -32.97 18.92 7.97
N ILE A 3 -32.33 20.08 7.96
CA ILE A 3 -31.56 20.57 6.81
C ILE A 3 -30.04 20.47 7.01
N ASN A 4 -29.58 19.87 8.11
CA ASN A 4 -28.15 19.66 8.39
C ASN A 4 -27.95 18.37 9.18
N CYS A 5 -27.49 17.30 8.52
CA CYS A 5 -27.27 16.01 9.18
C CYS A 5 -25.88 15.49 8.82
N HIS A 6 -25.13 15.05 9.83
CA HIS A 6 -23.76 14.61 9.75
C HIS A 6 -23.64 13.10 9.91
N SER A 7 -22.81 12.47 9.07
CA SER A 7 -22.33 11.12 9.32
C SER A 7 -20.92 11.14 9.93
N TYR A 8 -20.35 9.96 10.19
CA TYR A 8 -18.96 9.82 10.63
C TYR A 8 -17.92 10.23 9.53
N PHE A 9 -18.37 10.52 8.31
CA PHE A 9 -17.52 11.16 7.28
C PHE A 9 -17.36 12.67 7.48
N SER A 10 -18.13 13.28 8.38
CA SER A 10 -17.69 14.49 9.10
C SER A 10 -16.62 14.06 10.08
N LEU A 11 -15.37 13.92 9.58
CA LEU A 11 -14.27 13.22 10.24
C LEU A 11 -14.06 13.72 11.68
N ARG A 12 -14.00 12.79 12.63
CA ARG A 12 -13.82 13.05 14.06
C ARG A 12 -14.87 14.02 14.65
N TYR A 13 -16.06 14.06 14.02
CA TYR A 13 -17.18 14.91 14.43
C TYR A 13 -18.50 14.14 14.50
N GLY A 14 -19.03 13.65 13.37
CA GLY A 14 -20.28 12.90 13.31
C GLY A 14 -20.14 11.46 13.83
N THR A 15 -21.28 10.86 14.23
CA THR A 15 -21.28 9.51 14.81
C THR A 15 -22.24 8.53 14.12
N PHE A 16 -23.00 8.95 13.13
CA PHE A 16 -23.89 8.08 12.37
C PHE A 16 -23.16 7.38 11.21
N ALA A 17 -23.48 6.11 10.98
CA ALA A 17 -23.21 5.49 9.70
C ALA A 17 -24.16 6.09 8.63
N PRO A 18 -23.67 6.44 7.44
CA PRO A 18 -24.51 7.03 6.39
C PRO A 18 -25.71 6.16 6.02
N GLU A 19 -25.56 4.84 6.07
CA GLU A 19 -26.60 3.88 5.73
C GLU A 19 -27.67 3.74 6.82
N GLU A 20 -27.33 4.00 8.09
CA GLU A 20 -28.27 3.90 9.22
C GLU A 20 -29.04 5.20 9.45
N LEU A 21 -28.49 6.33 9.02
CA LEU A 21 -29.10 7.65 9.26
C LEU A 21 -30.55 7.76 8.72
N PRO A 22 -30.89 7.28 7.49
CA PRO A 22 -32.24 7.33 6.99
C PRO A 22 -33.23 6.47 7.79
N SER A 23 -32.85 5.26 8.21
CA SER A 23 -33.76 4.40 8.99
C SER A 23 -34.04 4.98 10.36
N ILE A 24 -33.04 5.60 10.99
CA ILE A 24 -33.22 6.34 12.26
C ILE A 24 -34.16 7.54 12.04
N ALA A 25 -33.93 8.36 11.01
CA ALA A 25 -34.77 9.50 10.68
C ALA A 25 -36.22 9.09 10.47
N LYS A 26 -36.47 7.98 9.76
CA LYS A 26 -37.79 7.43 9.53
C LYS A 26 -38.51 7.06 10.83
N SER A 27 -37.79 6.52 11.82
CA SER A 27 -38.38 6.21 13.14
C SER A 27 -38.87 7.43 13.88
N PHE A 28 -38.36 8.62 13.55
CA PHE A 28 -38.82 9.92 14.04
C PHE A 28 -39.87 10.58 13.14
N GLY A 29 -40.33 9.89 12.08
CA GLY A 29 -41.33 10.37 11.13
C GLY A 29 -40.82 11.45 10.16
N VAL A 30 -39.57 11.38 9.80
CA VAL A 30 -38.93 12.29 8.83
C VAL A 30 -39.10 11.72 7.41
N ASP A 31 -39.67 12.54 6.51
CA ASP A 31 -39.96 12.15 5.11
C ASP A 31 -38.93 12.69 4.12
N ALA A 32 -38.18 13.74 4.48
CA ALA A 32 -37.09 14.31 3.69
C ALA A 32 -35.91 14.69 4.58
N LEU A 33 -34.69 14.45 4.15
CA LEU A 33 -33.48 14.64 4.95
C LEU A 33 -32.35 15.25 4.11
N VAL A 34 -31.73 16.32 4.64
CA VAL A 34 -30.53 16.90 4.04
C VAL A 34 -29.28 16.29 4.69
N PHE A 35 -28.47 15.65 3.88
CA PHE A 35 -27.19 15.11 4.25
C PHE A 35 -26.08 16.12 3.94
N SER A 36 -25.30 16.51 4.91
CA SER A 36 -24.37 17.65 4.80
C SER A 36 -23.13 17.47 5.66
N ASP A 37 -22.31 16.48 5.31
CA ASP A 37 -21.04 16.27 5.99
C ASP A 37 -20.12 17.49 5.89
N ILE A 38 -19.30 17.69 6.92
CA ILE A 38 -18.37 18.81 7.04
C ILE A 38 -17.22 18.63 6.05
N ASN A 39 -17.14 19.54 5.06
CA ASN A 39 -16.10 19.56 4.04
C ASN A 39 -15.83 18.17 3.41
N ASN A 40 -16.85 17.30 3.33
CA ASN A 40 -16.70 15.93 2.85
C ASN A 40 -17.91 15.50 2.01
N THR A 41 -17.64 14.79 0.91
CA THR A 41 -18.66 14.32 -0.03
C THR A 41 -18.65 12.79 -0.21
N SER A 42 -17.90 12.08 0.62
CA SER A 42 -17.62 10.64 0.48
C SER A 42 -18.85 9.77 0.47
N ALA A 43 -19.78 10.04 1.39
CA ALA A 43 -20.92 9.17 1.65
C ALA A 43 -22.19 9.57 0.89
N ALA A 44 -22.13 10.58 0.01
CA ALA A 44 -23.31 11.12 -0.66
C ALA A 44 -24.11 10.04 -1.41
N PHE A 45 -23.45 9.19 -2.18
CA PHE A 45 -24.11 8.10 -2.92
C PHE A 45 -24.70 7.03 -2.02
N GLN A 46 -23.94 6.60 -0.98
CA GLN A 46 -24.41 5.62 0.00
C GLN A 46 -25.64 6.11 0.73
N PHE A 47 -25.64 7.39 1.13
CA PHE A 47 -26.80 8.03 1.77
C PHE A 47 -28.01 8.08 0.84
N VAL A 48 -27.85 8.51 -0.44
CA VAL A 48 -28.96 8.55 -1.42
C VAL A 48 -29.58 7.17 -1.60
N ARG A 49 -28.76 6.14 -1.75
CA ARG A 49 -29.20 4.74 -1.87
C ARG A 49 -29.97 4.27 -0.62
N ALA A 50 -29.47 4.58 0.56
CA ALA A 50 -30.13 4.21 1.84
C ALA A 50 -31.47 4.94 2.01
N CYS A 51 -31.56 6.22 1.67
CA CYS A 51 -32.81 6.99 1.69
C CYS A 51 -33.88 6.38 0.79
N ARG A 52 -33.49 5.99 -0.44
CA ARG A 52 -34.41 5.34 -1.39
C ARG A 52 -34.94 4.01 -0.86
N ALA A 53 -34.06 3.20 -0.25
CA ALA A 53 -34.47 1.93 0.37
C ALA A 53 -35.50 2.12 1.49
N GLU A 54 -35.39 3.22 2.23
CA GLU A 54 -36.29 3.56 3.31
C GLU A 54 -37.51 4.40 2.89
N GLY A 55 -37.58 4.87 1.63
CA GLY A 55 -38.64 5.74 1.12
C GLY A 55 -38.57 7.16 1.67
N ILE A 56 -37.38 7.66 2.01
CA ILE A 56 -37.08 9.02 2.41
C ILE A 56 -36.55 9.79 1.20
N LYS A 57 -36.98 11.05 1.05
CA LYS A 57 -36.45 11.96 0.03
C LYS A 57 -35.01 12.39 0.36
N PRO A 58 -33.98 11.98 -0.43
CA PRO A 58 -32.62 12.40 -0.19
C PRO A 58 -32.35 13.80 -0.75
N ILE A 59 -31.68 14.63 0.02
CA ILE A 59 -31.21 15.96 -0.39
C ILE A 59 -29.74 16.06 0.00
N LEU A 60 -28.89 16.52 -0.91
CA LEU A 60 -27.46 16.65 -0.68
C LEU A 60 -27.08 18.10 -0.36
N GLY A 61 -26.14 18.26 0.56
CA GLY A 61 -25.54 19.52 0.95
C GLY A 61 -24.12 19.32 1.45
N ILE A 62 -23.44 20.41 1.71
CA ILE A 62 -22.11 20.43 2.35
C ILE A 62 -22.11 21.49 3.44
N GLU A 63 -21.70 21.12 4.64
CA GLU A 63 -21.39 22.10 5.68
C GLU A 63 -19.95 22.59 5.48
N PHE A 64 -19.80 23.85 5.09
CA PHE A 64 -18.49 24.48 4.89
C PHE A 64 -17.95 25.04 6.19
N ARG A 65 -16.75 24.60 6.58
CA ARG A 65 -16.00 25.09 7.75
C ARG A 65 -14.58 25.45 7.38
N GLN A 66 -14.08 26.47 8.08
CA GLN A 66 -12.66 26.85 8.07
C GLN A 66 -12.14 26.84 9.51
N ASP A 67 -11.07 26.07 9.79
CA ASP A 67 -10.46 25.96 11.13
C ASP A 67 -11.49 25.68 12.26
N ASN A 68 -12.41 24.77 12.03
CA ASN A 68 -13.57 24.43 12.86
C ASN A 68 -14.65 25.51 12.96
N GLU A 69 -14.49 26.70 12.41
CA GLU A 69 -15.54 27.71 12.38
C GLU A 69 -16.53 27.37 11.26
N PHE A 70 -17.81 27.30 11.62
CA PHE A 70 -18.91 27.18 10.66
C PHE A 70 -18.99 28.45 9.80
N LEU A 71 -18.93 28.30 8.48
CA LEU A 71 -19.10 29.40 7.56
C LEU A 71 -20.54 29.48 7.05
N TYR A 72 -20.98 28.46 6.36
CA TYR A 72 -22.34 28.30 5.84
C TYR A 72 -22.61 26.84 5.48
N LEU A 73 -23.91 26.54 5.38
CA LEU A 73 -24.39 25.27 4.83
C LEU A 73 -24.89 25.52 3.40
N GLY A 74 -24.34 24.81 2.44
CA GLY A 74 -24.85 24.77 1.07
C GLY A 74 -25.75 23.56 0.87
N ILE A 75 -26.94 23.74 0.31
CA ILE A 75 -27.93 22.70 -0.02
C ILE A 75 -28.16 22.71 -1.51
N ALA A 76 -27.93 21.61 -2.18
CA ALA A 76 -28.14 21.46 -3.62
C ALA A 76 -29.62 21.39 -3.98
N ARG A 77 -30.08 22.23 -4.91
CA ARG A 77 -31.44 22.18 -5.44
C ARG A 77 -31.62 21.05 -6.44
N ASN A 78 -30.56 20.73 -7.17
CA ASN A 78 -30.50 19.69 -8.19
C ASN A 78 -29.03 19.20 -8.34
N ASP A 79 -28.77 18.33 -9.32
CA ASP A 79 -27.43 17.79 -9.58
C ASP A 79 -26.41 18.86 -10.00
N GLU A 80 -26.82 19.94 -10.66
CA GLU A 80 -25.96 21.09 -10.95
C GLU A 80 -25.56 21.83 -9.67
N GLY A 81 -26.49 21.98 -8.71
CA GLY A 81 -26.19 22.55 -7.40
C GLY A 81 -25.20 21.68 -6.61
N TRP A 82 -25.34 20.36 -6.69
CA TRP A 82 -24.34 19.46 -6.09
C TRP A 82 -22.97 19.66 -6.71
N ARG A 83 -22.88 19.76 -8.04
CA ARG A 83 -21.65 20.07 -8.77
C ARG A 83 -21.04 21.42 -8.34
N GLU A 84 -21.88 22.46 -8.17
CA GLU A 84 -21.43 23.78 -7.71
C GLU A 84 -20.79 23.70 -6.32
N LEU A 85 -21.42 23.00 -5.37
CA LEU A 85 -20.88 22.80 -4.00
C LEU A 85 -19.58 21.99 -4.01
N CYS A 86 -19.52 20.89 -4.77
CA CYS A 86 -18.31 20.09 -4.94
C CYS A 86 -17.19 20.92 -5.57
N SER A 87 -17.49 21.75 -6.56
CA SER A 87 -16.53 22.61 -7.23
C SER A 87 -15.94 23.65 -6.29
N LEU A 88 -16.78 24.26 -5.45
CA LEU A 88 -16.33 25.24 -4.45
C LEU A 88 -15.32 24.63 -3.47
N LEU A 89 -15.61 23.44 -2.95
CA LEU A 89 -14.71 22.72 -2.05
C LEU A 89 -13.43 22.30 -2.77
N THR A 90 -13.54 21.87 -4.03
CA THR A 90 -12.40 21.48 -4.87
C THR A 90 -11.45 22.66 -5.13
N VAL A 91 -11.99 23.81 -5.51
CA VAL A 91 -11.19 25.01 -5.83
C VAL A 91 -10.39 25.43 -4.61
N SER A 92 -11.02 25.52 -3.45
CA SER A 92 -10.34 25.86 -2.19
C SER A 92 -9.21 24.87 -1.87
N SER A 93 -9.46 23.56 -2.01
CA SER A 93 -8.46 22.53 -1.75
C SER A 93 -7.28 22.57 -2.72
N ILE A 94 -7.53 22.80 -4.01
CA ILE A 94 -6.48 22.80 -5.05
C ILE A 94 -5.65 24.08 -5.02
N SER A 95 -6.29 25.24 -4.81
CA SER A 95 -5.58 26.53 -4.72
C SER A 95 -4.83 26.71 -3.40
N GLY A 96 -5.25 26.01 -2.35
CA GLY A 96 -4.78 26.21 -0.97
C GLY A 96 -5.33 27.50 -0.35
N GLU A 97 -6.24 28.18 -1.02
CA GLU A 97 -6.90 29.37 -0.49
C GLU A 97 -8.02 28.98 0.48
N PRO A 98 -8.18 29.72 1.59
CA PRO A 98 -9.25 29.44 2.54
C PRO A 98 -10.63 29.58 1.89
N LEU A 99 -11.60 28.83 2.39
CA LEU A 99 -13.00 28.95 1.99
C LEU A 99 -13.50 30.40 2.27
N PRO A 100 -14.22 31.02 1.33
CA PRO A 100 -14.72 32.37 1.52
C PRO A 100 -15.76 32.41 2.66
N LYS A 101 -15.71 33.44 3.51
CA LYS A 101 -16.67 33.64 4.61
C LYS A 101 -18.07 33.91 4.11
N GLU A 102 -18.20 34.53 2.96
CA GLU A 102 -19.46 34.73 2.23
C GLU A 102 -19.48 33.77 1.07
N ALA A 103 -20.56 32.98 0.90
CA ALA A 103 -20.71 32.06 -0.19
C ALA A 103 -20.65 32.81 -1.55
N PRO A 104 -19.90 32.32 -2.54
CA PRO A 104 -19.91 32.90 -3.87
C PRO A 104 -21.31 32.80 -4.47
N GLU A 105 -21.52 33.44 -5.62
CA GLU A 105 -22.80 33.33 -6.34
C GLU A 105 -22.95 31.87 -6.86
N LEU A 106 -24.02 31.20 -6.39
CA LEU A 106 -24.40 29.84 -6.77
C LEU A 106 -25.85 29.88 -7.29
N GLN A 107 -26.04 29.32 -8.49
CA GLN A 107 -27.33 29.44 -9.17
C GLN A 107 -28.32 28.33 -8.78
N HIS A 108 -27.81 27.18 -8.40
CA HIS A 108 -28.57 25.97 -8.15
C HIS A 108 -28.50 25.48 -6.68
N CYS A 109 -28.20 26.39 -5.73
CA CYS A 109 -28.08 26.07 -4.32
C CYS A 109 -28.91 26.97 -3.43
N TYR A 110 -29.25 26.50 -2.24
CA TYR A 110 -29.63 27.32 -1.08
C TYR A 110 -28.44 27.43 -0.13
N ILE A 111 -28.26 28.60 0.47
CA ILE A 111 -27.17 28.87 1.43
C ILE A 111 -27.77 29.29 2.76
N ILE A 112 -27.34 28.65 3.82
CA ILE A 112 -27.81 28.93 5.19
C ILE A 112 -26.64 29.41 6.05
N TYR A 113 -26.73 30.61 6.57
CA TYR A 113 -25.76 31.20 7.48
C TYR A 113 -26.22 31.07 8.92
N ARG A 114 -25.30 30.86 9.84
CA ARG A 114 -25.54 30.98 11.29
C ARG A 114 -25.07 32.34 11.82
N LYS A 115 -23.97 32.85 11.27
CA LYS A 115 -23.43 34.19 11.49
C LYS A 115 -23.44 34.89 10.15
N LEU A 116 -24.24 35.90 10.04
CA LEU A 116 -24.43 36.62 8.79
C LEU A 116 -23.13 37.33 8.39
N PRO A 117 -22.60 37.14 7.18
CA PRO A 117 -21.42 37.86 6.70
C PRO A 117 -21.74 39.30 6.29
N LYS A 118 -23.02 39.63 6.05
CA LYS A 118 -23.56 40.90 5.64
C LYS A 118 -24.92 41.14 6.27
N GLY A 119 -25.49 42.33 6.13
CA GLY A 119 -26.84 42.62 6.61
C GLY A 119 -27.88 41.66 5.99
N VAL A 120 -28.92 41.30 6.77
CA VAL A 120 -29.95 40.36 6.28
C VAL A 120 -30.69 40.86 5.05
N GLU A 121 -30.80 42.16 4.91
CA GLU A 121 -31.40 42.85 3.76
C GLU A 121 -30.59 42.73 2.49
N LEU A 122 -29.32 42.38 2.59
CA LEU A 122 -28.40 42.14 1.47
C LEU A 122 -28.29 40.67 1.08
N LEU A 123 -29.00 39.79 1.78
CA LEU A 123 -29.04 38.37 1.44
C LEU A 123 -29.75 38.17 0.08
N ARG A 124 -29.13 37.36 -0.78
CA ARG A 124 -29.71 36.95 -2.08
C ARG A 124 -30.97 36.12 -1.85
N ASP A 125 -31.79 35.91 -2.85
CA ASP A 125 -33.08 35.23 -2.74
C ASP A 125 -32.98 33.79 -2.23
N TYR A 126 -31.84 33.15 -2.51
CA TYR A 126 -31.53 31.77 -2.08
C TYR A 126 -30.68 31.69 -0.81
N GLU A 127 -30.38 32.82 -0.14
CA GLU A 127 -29.65 32.90 1.11
C GLU A 127 -30.59 33.13 2.29
N TYR A 128 -30.34 32.38 3.39
CA TYR A 128 -31.18 32.38 4.57
C TYR A 128 -30.33 32.46 5.85
N ALA A 129 -30.94 32.95 6.93
CA ALA A 129 -30.41 32.88 8.28
C ALA A 129 -31.04 31.67 9.01
N GLY A 130 -30.22 30.75 9.48
CA GLY A 130 -30.65 29.57 10.23
C GLY A 130 -30.88 29.89 11.71
N ILE A 131 -32.02 29.53 12.24
CA ILE A 131 -32.44 29.75 13.64
C ILE A 131 -32.46 28.40 14.35
N ARG A 132 -31.73 28.27 15.47
CA ARG A 132 -31.76 27.06 16.31
C ARG A 132 -33.00 27.02 17.19
N PRO A 133 -33.51 25.83 17.56
CA PRO A 133 -34.66 25.71 18.46
C PRO A 133 -34.50 26.47 19.78
N GLU A 134 -33.29 26.51 20.33
CA GLU A 134 -33.00 27.21 21.58
C GLU A 134 -33.01 28.75 21.45
N GLU A 135 -32.93 29.25 20.21
CA GLU A 135 -32.85 30.69 19.93
C GLU A 135 -34.21 31.31 19.59
N VAL A 136 -35.28 30.52 19.44
CA VAL A 136 -36.60 30.98 19.06
C VAL A 136 -37.12 32.12 19.92
N ASN A 137 -36.95 32.03 21.25
CA ASN A 137 -37.40 33.05 22.20
C ASN A 137 -36.59 34.36 22.03
N HIS A 138 -35.38 34.33 21.55
CA HIS A 138 -34.59 35.53 21.32
C HIS A 138 -34.99 36.27 20.05
N LEU A 139 -35.70 35.63 19.14
CA LEU A 139 -36.19 36.28 17.90
C LEU A 139 -37.11 37.48 18.22
N TYR A 140 -37.88 37.40 19.29
CA TYR A 140 -38.77 38.49 19.71
C TYR A 140 -38.03 39.83 19.85
N SER A 141 -36.83 39.79 20.41
CA SER A 141 -35.97 40.97 20.61
C SER A 141 -34.95 41.18 19.47
N SER A 142 -34.86 40.29 18.53
CA SER A 142 -33.91 40.34 17.41
C SER A 142 -34.47 41.19 16.25
N TYR A 143 -33.59 41.94 15.57
CA TYR A 143 -33.92 42.62 14.32
C TYR A 143 -34.35 41.66 13.19
N LEU A 144 -33.93 40.40 13.26
CA LEU A 144 -34.21 39.35 12.27
C LEU A 144 -35.72 39.08 12.14
N LYS A 145 -36.53 39.37 13.18
CA LYS A 145 -38.00 39.23 13.10
C LYS A 145 -38.66 40.06 11.97
N ASN A 146 -37.96 41.12 11.53
CA ASN A 146 -38.46 42.00 10.48
C ASN A 146 -38.24 41.43 9.05
N TYR A 147 -37.52 40.29 8.96
CA TYR A 147 -37.17 39.63 7.69
C TYR A 147 -37.67 38.17 7.68
N PRO A 148 -38.96 37.93 7.84
CA PRO A 148 -39.53 36.59 7.99
C PRO A 148 -39.22 35.65 6.84
N ASP A 149 -39.09 36.17 5.59
CA ASP A 149 -38.85 35.39 4.38
C ASP A 149 -37.41 34.92 4.27
N LYS A 150 -36.49 35.39 5.13
CA LYS A 150 -35.07 35.02 5.17
C LYS A 150 -34.70 34.09 6.31
N LEU A 151 -35.65 33.57 7.07
CA LEU A 151 -35.38 32.72 8.21
C LEU A 151 -35.79 31.26 7.95
N VAL A 152 -34.96 30.32 8.40
CA VAL A 152 -35.22 28.87 8.34
C VAL A 152 -34.86 28.18 9.65
N ILE A 153 -35.44 27.00 9.91
CA ILE A 153 -35.06 26.14 11.03
C ILE A 153 -33.66 25.59 10.81
N PHE A 154 -32.80 25.76 11.78
CA PHE A 154 -31.47 25.15 11.79
C PHE A 154 -31.31 24.21 12.98
N SER A 155 -31.69 22.95 12.79
CA SER A 155 -31.57 21.88 13.79
C SER A 155 -30.62 20.81 13.30
N PRO A 156 -29.30 20.94 13.54
CA PRO A 156 -28.34 19.93 13.13
C PRO A 156 -28.58 18.60 13.84
N VAL A 157 -28.21 17.50 13.17
CA VAL A 157 -28.23 16.15 13.73
C VAL A 157 -26.84 15.54 13.58
N THR A 158 -26.16 15.29 14.69
CA THR A 158 -24.76 14.88 14.75
C THR A 158 -24.58 13.52 15.43
N PHE A 159 -25.47 13.16 16.34
CA PHE A 159 -25.45 11.90 17.09
C PHE A 159 -26.86 11.48 17.50
N ALA A 160 -27.01 10.18 17.85
CA ALA A 160 -28.32 9.61 18.16
C ALA A 160 -28.78 9.93 19.59
N ASP A 161 -27.86 9.92 20.56
CA ASP A 161 -28.15 9.98 22.00
C ASP A 161 -26.97 10.55 22.81
N GLN A 162 -27.09 10.45 24.15
CA GLN A 162 -26.05 10.91 25.07
C GLN A 162 -24.72 10.13 24.98
N ASP A 163 -24.76 8.85 24.64
CA ASP A 163 -23.52 8.09 24.43
C ASP A 163 -22.85 8.51 23.12
N GLY A 164 -23.63 8.77 22.07
CA GLY A 164 -23.15 9.39 20.83
C GLY A 164 -22.52 10.76 21.05
N PHE A 165 -23.14 11.61 21.90
CA PHE A 165 -22.57 12.90 22.29
C PHE A 165 -21.23 12.75 23.03
N LYS A 166 -21.11 11.77 23.94
CA LYS A 166 -19.82 11.50 24.62
C LYS A 166 -18.76 10.98 23.64
N ALA A 167 -19.15 10.09 22.69
CA ALA A 167 -18.25 9.64 21.61
C ALA A 167 -17.79 10.82 20.75
N HIS A 168 -18.71 11.74 20.38
CA HIS A 168 -18.39 12.98 19.68
C HIS A 168 -17.33 13.79 20.42
N LYS A 169 -17.48 14.02 21.74
CA LYS A 169 -16.49 14.76 22.54
C LYS A 169 -15.11 14.09 22.51
N LEU A 170 -15.06 12.76 22.61
CA LEU A 170 -13.80 12.02 22.50
C LEU A 170 -13.18 12.16 21.10
N LEU A 171 -13.99 12.07 20.05
CA LEU A 171 -13.53 12.29 18.67
C LEU A 171 -12.98 13.71 18.47
N ARG A 172 -13.65 14.74 19.04
CA ARG A 172 -13.15 16.13 19.01
C ARG A 172 -11.81 16.27 19.72
N CYS A 173 -11.63 15.60 20.86
CA CYS A 173 -10.34 15.60 21.57
C CYS A 173 -9.22 14.92 20.75
N ILE A 174 -9.55 13.83 20.03
CA ILE A 174 -8.60 13.18 19.12
C ILE A 174 -8.21 14.14 17.99
N ASP A 175 -9.17 14.85 17.42
CA ASP A 175 -8.95 15.80 16.34
C ASP A 175 -8.04 16.97 16.76
N LEU A 176 -8.33 17.54 17.91
CA LEU A 176 -7.58 18.67 18.48
C LEU A 176 -6.28 18.24 19.18
N ASN A 177 -6.05 16.92 19.32
CA ASN A 177 -4.92 16.35 20.05
C ASN A 177 -4.79 16.88 21.50
N ILE A 178 -5.91 16.91 22.24
CA ILE A 178 -6.00 17.41 23.62
C ILE A 178 -6.64 16.37 24.54
N VAL A 179 -6.41 16.52 25.84
CA VAL A 179 -7.12 15.72 26.86
C VAL A 179 -8.54 16.26 27.08
N ILE A 180 -9.45 15.36 27.46
CA ILE A 180 -10.91 15.68 27.61
C ILE A 180 -11.18 16.86 28.53
N GLY A 181 -10.36 17.06 29.57
CA GLY A 181 -10.50 18.18 30.50
C GLY A 181 -10.14 19.57 29.92
N LYS A 182 -9.54 19.61 28.73
CA LYS A 182 -9.22 20.85 28.00
C LYS A 182 -10.15 21.16 26.84
N LEU A 183 -11.19 20.31 26.63
CA LEU A 183 -12.11 20.49 25.52
C LEU A 183 -13.06 21.66 25.79
N ASP A 184 -13.02 22.69 24.96
CA ASP A 184 -13.93 23.83 25.01
C ASP A 184 -15.28 23.49 24.38
N ALA A 185 -16.35 24.07 24.93
CA ALA A 185 -17.72 23.88 24.42
C ALA A 185 -17.88 24.40 22.98
N LYS A 186 -17.11 25.39 22.55
CA LYS A 186 -17.12 25.93 21.19
C LYS A 186 -16.58 24.97 20.13
N ASP A 187 -15.75 24.00 20.55
CA ASP A 187 -15.14 23.01 19.67
C ASP A 187 -16.00 21.75 19.48
N CYS A 188 -17.18 21.72 20.12
CA CYS A 188 -18.11 20.60 20.10
C CYS A 188 -19.45 20.98 19.50
N ALA A 189 -20.17 19.98 19.00
CA ALA A 189 -21.60 20.05 18.78
C ALA A 189 -22.34 20.23 20.09
N LYS A 190 -23.53 20.84 20.05
CA LYS A 190 -24.42 20.94 21.24
C LYS A 190 -25.09 19.59 21.52
N SER A 191 -25.34 19.28 22.77
CA SER A 191 -26.05 18.05 23.16
C SER A 191 -27.48 17.94 22.61
N SER A 192 -28.04 19.05 22.09
CA SER A 192 -29.32 19.14 21.42
C SER A 192 -29.30 18.75 19.93
N GLU A 193 -28.15 18.40 19.36
CA GLU A 193 -28.02 18.03 17.92
C GLU A 193 -28.41 16.55 17.68
N VAL A 194 -29.70 16.26 17.95
CA VAL A 194 -30.33 14.94 17.84
C VAL A 194 -31.64 15.04 17.06
N PHE A 195 -32.18 13.90 16.61
CA PHE A 195 -33.56 13.85 16.13
C PHE A 195 -34.56 14.07 17.27
N TYR A 196 -35.57 14.86 17.00
CA TYR A 196 -36.69 15.09 17.89
C TYR A 196 -37.91 14.32 17.42
N PRO A 197 -38.89 13.99 18.35
CA PRO A 197 -40.15 13.37 17.97
C PRO A 197 -40.90 14.22 16.92
N LYS A 198 -41.65 13.54 16.04
CA LYS A 198 -42.46 14.18 14.99
C LYS A 198 -43.32 15.33 15.58
N GLY A 199 -43.34 16.48 14.92
CA GLY A 199 -44.08 17.68 15.35
C GLY A 199 -43.37 18.52 16.41
N HIS A 200 -42.25 18.09 16.96
CA HIS A 200 -41.57 18.85 18.01
C HIS A 200 -41.05 20.21 17.49
N LEU A 201 -40.39 20.20 16.35
CA LEU A 201 -39.81 21.41 15.74
C LEU A 201 -40.94 22.37 15.34
N GLU A 202 -42.02 21.88 14.76
CA GLU A 202 -43.18 22.65 14.41
C GLU A 202 -43.82 23.31 15.66
N ASN A 203 -43.88 22.59 16.76
CA ASN A 203 -44.38 23.13 18.03
C ASN A 203 -43.44 24.22 18.60
N VAL A 204 -42.13 24.03 18.52
CA VAL A 204 -41.14 25.03 18.97
C VAL A 204 -41.27 26.33 18.16
N PHE A 205 -41.45 26.20 16.85
CA PHE A 205 -41.56 27.33 15.94
C PHE A 205 -42.98 27.78 15.63
N GLN A 206 -44.03 27.30 16.36
CA GLN A 206 -45.43 27.59 16.08
C GLN A 206 -45.77 29.08 16.01
N GLN A 207 -45.04 29.91 16.77
CA GLN A 207 -45.25 31.39 16.77
C GLN A 207 -44.62 32.06 15.52
N TYR A 208 -43.82 31.32 14.76
CA TYR A 208 -43.15 31.81 13.54
C TYR A 208 -43.40 30.87 12.35
N PRO A 209 -44.69 30.77 11.86
CA PRO A 209 -45.06 29.79 10.82
C PRO A 209 -44.34 29.99 9.53
N HIS A 210 -43.86 31.19 9.21
CA HIS A 210 -43.06 31.50 8.03
C HIS A 210 -41.70 30.77 8.06
N ILE A 211 -41.05 30.58 9.24
CA ILE A 211 -39.80 29.84 9.37
C ILE A 211 -40.02 28.37 9.01
N ILE A 212 -41.14 27.79 9.44
CA ILE A 212 -41.54 26.42 9.09
C ILE A 212 -41.77 26.33 7.58
N ALA A 213 -42.55 27.27 7.02
CA ALA A 213 -42.88 27.31 5.60
C ALA A 213 -41.61 27.43 4.71
N ASN A 214 -40.68 28.33 5.08
CA ASN A 214 -39.42 28.50 4.34
C ASN A 214 -38.56 27.24 4.39
N THR A 215 -38.49 26.57 5.55
CA THR A 215 -37.73 25.32 5.67
C THR A 215 -38.37 24.21 4.86
N GLN A 216 -39.69 24.10 4.85
CA GLN A 216 -40.43 23.14 4.04
C GLN A 216 -40.24 23.45 2.52
N HIS A 217 -40.29 24.74 2.14
CA HIS A 217 -40.01 25.16 0.77
C HIS A 217 -38.64 24.69 0.28
N ILE A 218 -37.58 24.79 1.10
CA ILE A 218 -36.26 24.27 0.73
C ILE A 218 -36.35 22.76 0.51
N LEU A 219 -36.95 22.01 1.44
CA LEU A 219 -37.04 20.55 1.35
C LEU A 219 -37.86 20.09 0.12
N ASP A 220 -38.92 20.82 -0.21
CA ASP A 220 -39.79 20.49 -1.36
C ASP A 220 -39.11 20.74 -2.72
N ASN A 221 -38.37 21.84 -2.83
CA ASN A 221 -37.74 22.29 -4.08
C ASN A 221 -36.35 21.71 -4.37
N CYS A 222 -35.83 20.86 -3.47
CA CYS A 222 -34.56 20.17 -3.73
C CYS A 222 -34.80 18.74 -4.23
N HIS A 223 -34.04 18.35 -5.26
CA HIS A 223 -34.06 16.99 -5.79
C HIS A 223 -32.70 16.67 -6.40
N THR A 224 -32.01 15.70 -5.86
CA THR A 224 -30.75 15.19 -6.37
C THR A 224 -30.89 13.73 -6.81
N ASP A 225 -30.53 13.44 -8.05
CA ASP A 225 -30.58 12.12 -8.65
C ASP A 225 -29.21 11.68 -9.18
N MET A 226 -28.36 11.24 -8.30
CA MET A 226 -27.01 10.78 -8.65
C MET A 226 -26.99 9.57 -9.59
N GLU A 227 -28.12 8.87 -9.79
CA GLU A 227 -28.23 7.72 -10.71
C GLU A 227 -28.52 8.09 -12.17
N ALA A 228 -28.98 9.34 -12.44
CA ALA A 228 -29.31 9.78 -13.79
C ALA A 228 -28.11 9.74 -14.76
N THR A 229 -26.91 9.60 -14.24
CA THR A 229 -25.66 9.56 -15.00
C THR A 229 -25.07 8.14 -15.05
N LYS A 230 -25.68 7.24 -15.81
CA LYS A 230 -25.18 5.86 -16.00
C LYS A 230 -23.80 5.73 -16.68
N PHE A 231 -23.13 6.83 -16.99
CA PHE A 231 -21.93 6.82 -17.82
C PHE A 231 -20.85 7.71 -17.23
N HIS A 232 -20.23 7.20 -16.18
CA HIS A 232 -19.18 7.92 -15.47
C HIS A 232 -17.80 7.76 -16.12
N ASN A 233 -17.54 6.62 -16.75
CA ASN A 233 -16.24 6.28 -17.31
C ASN A 233 -16.03 6.90 -18.70
N ARG A 234 -14.79 7.16 -19.05
CA ARG A 234 -14.40 7.56 -20.40
C ARG A 234 -14.83 6.49 -21.41
N ARG A 235 -15.71 6.85 -22.33
CA ARG A 235 -16.37 5.92 -23.27
C ARG A 235 -15.60 5.69 -24.54
N THR A 236 -14.87 6.67 -24.98
CA THR A 236 -14.15 6.63 -26.23
C THR A 236 -12.71 7.13 -26.02
N PHE A 237 -11.79 6.50 -26.72
CA PHE A 237 -10.40 6.92 -26.82
C PHE A 237 -10.18 7.83 -28.03
N THR A 238 -10.76 7.48 -29.18
CA THR A 238 -10.66 8.24 -30.44
C THR A 238 -11.75 9.29 -30.61
N GLY A 239 -12.82 9.23 -29.82
CA GLY A 239 -14.02 10.04 -29.95
C GLY A 239 -15.23 9.30 -30.57
N ASP A 240 -14.99 8.10 -31.13
CA ASP A 240 -16.02 7.24 -31.72
C ASP A 240 -15.79 5.77 -31.29
N PRO A 241 -16.83 5.03 -30.80
CA PRO A 241 -16.69 3.65 -30.36
C PRO A 241 -16.32 2.68 -31.48
N ASP A 242 -16.74 2.91 -32.71
CA ASP A 242 -16.42 2.04 -33.85
C ASP A 242 -14.97 2.22 -34.29
N ASP A 243 -14.46 3.44 -34.23
CA ASP A 243 -13.05 3.72 -34.50
C ASP A 243 -12.15 3.18 -33.39
N ASP A 244 -12.60 3.21 -32.13
CA ASP A 244 -11.93 2.54 -31.02
C ASP A 244 -11.81 1.03 -31.27
N PHE A 245 -12.89 0.38 -31.70
CA PHE A 245 -12.87 -1.05 -32.01
C PHE A 245 -11.96 -1.39 -33.20
N LYS A 246 -11.98 -0.57 -34.27
CA LYS A 246 -11.06 -0.73 -35.41
C LYS A 246 -9.61 -0.60 -34.99
N LEU A 247 -9.30 0.43 -34.18
CA LEU A 247 -7.93 0.66 -33.65
C LEU A 247 -7.49 -0.50 -32.75
N LEU A 248 -8.31 -0.91 -31.80
CA LEU A 248 -8.02 -2.01 -30.90
C LEU A 248 -7.78 -3.31 -31.66
N THR A 249 -8.63 -3.61 -32.65
CA THR A 249 -8.49 -4.79 -33.51
C THR A 249 -7.18 -4.75 -34.28
N LYS A 250 -6.84 -3.62 -34.92
CA LYS A 250 -5.57 -3.44 -35.63
C LYS A 250 -4.36 -3.69 -34.74
N LEU A 251 -4.36 -3.12 -33.54
CA LEU A 251 -3.27 -3.28 -32.57
C LEU A 251 -3.16 -4.71 -32.06
N ALA A 252 -4.28 -5.35 -31.70
CA ALA A 252 -4.30 -6.70 -31.18
C ALA A 252 -3.90 -7.74 -32.23
N VAL A 253 -4.38 -7.62 -33.48
CA VAL A 253 -4.01 -8.52 -34.57
C VAL A 253 -2.53 -8.36 -34.94
N SER A 254 -2.03 -7.12 -35.01
CA SER A 254 -0.62 -6.86 -35.27
C SER A 254 0.28 -7.42 -34.14
N GLY A 255 -0.16 -7.23 -32.89
CA GLY A 255 0.51 -7.80 -31.72
C GLY A 255 0.51 -9.32 -31.70
N CYS A 256 -0.60 -9.96 -32.07
CA CYS A 256 -0.70 -11.42 -32.19
C CYS A 256 0.33 -11.98 -33.19
N LYS A 257 0.41 -11.37 -34.39
CA LYS A 257 1.39 -11.75 -35.40
C LYS A 257 2.84 -11.58 -34.91
N ARG A 258 3.12 -10.50 -34.19
CA ARG A 258 4.46 -10.22 -33.64
C ARG A 258 4.85 -11.24 -32.57
N ARG A 259 3.93 -11.61 -31.65
CA ARG A 259 4.24 -12.49 -30.53
C ARG A 259 4.17 -13.98 -30.85
N PHE A 260 3.24 -14.39 -31.69
CA PHE A 260 3.00 -15.82 -32.03
C PHE A 260 3.39 -16.20 -33.46
N GLY A 261 3.75 -15.22 -34.28
CA GLY A 261 3.99 -15.43 -35.71
C GLY A 261 2.69 -15.45 -36.55
N GLU A 262 2.83 -15.28 -37.86
CA GLU A 262 1.70 -15.08 -38.77
C GLU A 262 0.75 -16.29 -38.91
N LYS A 263 1.24 -17.51 -38.63
CA LYS A 263 0.50 -18.77 -38.88
C LYS A 263 -0.14 -19.39 -37.65
N HIS A 264 -0.07 -18.78 -36.48
CA HIS A 264 -0.57 -19.37 -35.24
C HIS A 264 -2.10 -19.24 -35.13
N LYS A 265 -2.85 -20.19 -35.71
CA LYS A 265 -4.33 -20.15 -35.77
C LYS A 265 -5.01 -20.03 -34.41
N LYS A 266 -4.62 -20.86 -33.42
CA LYS A 266 -5.24 -20.86 -32.07
C LYS A 266 -5.14 -19.48 -31.37
N ALA A 267 -4.00 -18.80 -31.50
CA ALA A 267 -3.82 -17.47 -30.92
C ALA A 267 -4.71 -16.43 -31.62
N MET A 268 -4.80 -16.49 -32.95
CA MET A 268 -5.63 -15.57 -33.73
C MET A 268 -7.12 -15.76 -33.42
N GLU A 269 -7.60 -17.01 -33.40
CA GLU A 269 -9.01 -17.34 -33.08
C GLU A 269 -9.40 -16.83 -31.69
N ARG A 270 -8.52 -17.05 -30.69
CA ARG A 270 -8.74 -16.53 -29.33
C ARG A 270 -8.71 -15.01 -29.30
N THR A 271 -7.80 -14.36 -30.00
CA THR A 271 -7.72 -12.89 -30.10
C THR A 271 -9.03 -12.31 -30.63
N LEU A 272 -9.55 -12.87 -31.72
CA LEU A 272 -10.80 -12.42 -32.34
C LEU A 272 -12.03 -12.66 -31.43
N ARG A 273 -12.04 -13.80 -30.73
CA ARG A 273 -13.11 -14.12 -29.74
C ARG A 273 -13.10 -13.10 -28.59
N GLU A 274 -11.94 -12.81 -28.01
CA GLU A 274 -11.83 -11.83 -26.91
C GLU A 274 -12.20 -10.42 -27.38
N LEU A 275 -11.75 -9.98 -28.58
CA LEU A 275 -12.12 -8.69 -29.14
C LEU A 275 -13.64 -8.51 -29.28
N LYS A 276 -14.35 -9.55 -29.71
CA LYS A 276 -15.81 -9.51 -29.81
C LYS A 276 -16.48 -9.33 -28.45
N VAL A 277 -16.01 -10.03 -27.41
CA VAL A 277 -16.54 -9.86 -26.05
C VAL A 277 -16.21 -8.47 -25.50
N ILE A 278 -14.99 -7.96 -25.70
CA ILE A 278 -14.57 -6.62 -25.29
C ILE A 278 -15.47 -5.56 -25.93
N GLN A 279 -15.78 -5.70 -27.23
CA GLN A 279 -16.69 -4.79 -27.94
C GLN A 279 -18.12 -4.85 -27.37
N GLN A 280 -18.65 -6.06 -27.20
CA GLN A 280 -20.02 -6.27 -26.69
C GLN A 280 -20.21 -5.71 -25.28
N MET A 281 -19.16 -5.76 -24.45
CA MET A 281 -19.16 -5.24 -23.09
C MET A 281 -18.80 -3.76 -22.99
N GLY A 282 -18.46 -3.10 -24.11
CA GLY A 282 -18.12 -1.66 -24.13
C GLY A 282 -16.76 -1.31 -23.54
N PHE A 283 -15.80 -2.26 -23.49
CA PHE A 283 -14.48 -2.04 -22.88
C PHE A 283 -13.36 -1.63 -23.86
N CYS A 284 -13.68 -1.30 -25.12
CA CYS A 284 -12.66 -0.90 -26.10
C CYS A 284 -11.83 0.30 -25.63
N ALA A 285 -12.48 1.37 -25.16
CA ALA A 285 -11.80 2.53 -24.61
C ALA A 285 -10.92 2.19 -23.41
N TYR A 286 -11.38 1.31 -22.52
CA TYR A 286 -10.63 0.89 -21.33
C TYR A 286 -9.29 0.19 -21.70
N PHE A 287 -9.31 -0.70 -22.68
CA PHE A 287 -8.11 -1.34 -23.23
C PHE A 287 -7.17 -0.35 -23.92
N LEU A 288 -7.73 0.58 -24.71
CA LEU A 288 -6.94 1.58 -25.43
C LEU A 288 -6.29 2.61 -24.50
N ILE A 289 -7.00 3.04 -23.45
CA ILE A 289 -6.44 3.93 -22.42
C ILE A 289 -5.28 3.21 -21.68
N THR A 290 -5.48 1.95 -21.29
CA THR A 290 -4.43 1.15 -20.65
C THR A 290 -3.22 0.97 -21.56
N TRP A 291 -3.46 0.67 -22.85
CA TRP A 291 -2.40 0.60 -23.86
C TRP A 291 -1.67 1.94 -24.04
N ASP A 292 -2.37 3.07 -24.02
CA ASP A 292 -1.77 4.39 -24.15
C ASP A 292 -0.83 4.72 -22.97
N ILE A 293 -1.24 4.38 -21.74
CA ILE A 293 -0.42 4.52 -20.53
C ILE A 293 0.88 3.70 -20.65
N VAL A 294 0.78 2.43 -21.06
CA VAL A 294 1.94 1.54 -21.24
C VAL A 294 2.81 2.02 -22.39
N ARG A 295 2.23 2.46 -23.50
CA ARG A 295 2.93 3.04 -24.64
C ARG A 295 3.75 4.26 -24.24
N TYR A 296 3.17 5.18 -23.44
CA TYR A 296 3.88 6.31 -22.90
C TYR A 296 5.10 5.86 -22.08
N ALA A 297 4.91 4.97 -21.13
CA ALA A 297 5.99 4.44 -20.29
C ALA A 297 7.15 3.87 -21.13
N HIS A 298 6.84 3.06 -22.16
CA HIS A 298 7.85 2.53 -23.08
C HIS A 298 8.56 3.63 -23.86
N SER A 299 7.84 4.69 -24.29
CA SER A 299 8.44 5.76 -25.09
C SER A 299 9.50 6.57 -24.32
N VAL A 300 9.40 6.58 -22.97
CA VAL A 300 10.36 7.23 -22.07
C VAL A 300 11.31 6.25 -21.40
N GLY A 301 11.30 4.96 -21.81
CA GLY A 301 12.21 3.93 -21.33
C GLY A 301 11.87 3.37 -19.94
N TYR A 302 10.63 3.49 -19.50
CA TYR A 302 10.18 2.92 -18.23
C TYR A 302 9.76 1.46 -18.38
N PHE A 303 10.08 0.66 -17.36
CA PHE A 303 9.68 -0.72 -17.26
C PHE A 303 8.35 -0.83 -16.53
N HIS A 304 7.55 -1.82 -16.91
CA HIS A 304 6.27 -2.11 -16.26
C HIS A 304 6.01 -3.61 -16.20
N VAL A 305 5.10 -3.99 -15.31
CA VAL A 305 4.53 -5.35 -15.23
C VAL A 305 3.01 -5.25 -15.16
N GLY A 306 2.33 -5.77 -16.18
CA GLY A 306 0.89 -5.98 -16.13
C GLY A 306 0.56 -7.31 -15.44
N ARG A 307 -0.16 -7.25 -14.33
CA ARG A 307 -0.46 -8.39 -13.47
C ARG A 307 -1.94 -8.52 -13.13
N GLY A 308 -2.27 -9.47 -12.26
CA GLY A 308 -3.63 -9.68 -11.80
C GLY A 308 -4.53 -10.35 -12.85
N SER A 309 -5.81 -9.99 -12.83
CA SER A 309 -6.80 -10.60 -13.73
C SER A 309 -6.60 -10.25 -15.19
N GLY A 310 -6.06 -9.07 -15.50
CA GLY A 310 -5.79 -8.61 -16.87
C GLY A 310 -4.81 -9.52 -17.64
N ALA A 311 -3.91 -10.20 -16.94
CA ALA A 311 -2.97 -11.14 -17.55
C ALA A 311 -3.62 -12.44 -18.10
N ASN A 312 -4.93 -12.64 -17.90
CA ASN A 312 -5.68 -13.73 -18.53
C ASN A 312 -6.10 -13.41 -19.99
N SER A 313 -5.90 -12.19 -20.46
CA SER A 313 -6.32 -11.75 -21.79
C SER A 313 -5.19 -11.85 -22.81
N ILE A 314 -5.44 -12.54 -23.94
CA ILE A 314 -4.53 -12.55 -25.08
C ILE A 314 -4.48 -11.20 -25.77
N VAL A 315 -5.57 -10.41 -25.73
CA VAL A 315 -5.58 -9.04 -26.25
C VAL A 315 -4.62 -8.16 -25.44
N ALA A 316 -4.66 -8.25 -24.10
CA ALA A 316 -3.73 -7.53 -23.24
C ALA A 316 -2.27 -7.92 -23.49
N TYR A 317 -1.99 -9.21 -23.71
CA TYR A 317 -0.68 -9.73 -24.09
C TYR A 317 -0.22 -9.17 -25.44
N ASN A 318 -1.09 -9.17 -26.44
CA ASN A 318 -0.80 -8.64 -27.78
C ASN A 318 -0.53 -7.13 -27.79
N LEU A 319 -1.16 -6.38 -26.86
CA LEU A 319 -0.98 -4.94 -26.67
C LEU A 319 0.26 -4.57 -25.81
N ASN A 320 1.03 -5.55 -25.33
CA ASN A 320 2.14 -5.38 -24.39
C ASN A 320 1.70 -4.83 -23.00
N ILE A 321 0.43 -4.95 -22.64
CA ILE A 321 -0.05 -4.60 -21.30
C ILE A 321 0.48 -5.60 -20.27
N THR A 322 0.65 -6.87 -20.67
CA THR A 322 1.24 -7.94 -19.84
C THR A 322 2.22 -8.78 -20.66
N ASP A 323 3.19 -9.39 -19.99
CA ASP A 323 4.15 -10.34 -20.59
C ASP A 323 3.81 -11.81 -20.30
N VAL A 324 2.64 -12.08 -19.72
CA VAL A 324 2.14 -13.43 -19.48
C VAL A 324 1.42 -13.95 -20.71
N ASP A 325 1.92 -15.05 -21.27
CA ASP A 325 1.24 -15.78 -22.36
C ASP A 325 0.08 -16.61 -21.80
N PRO A 326 -1.17 -16.25 -22.10
CA PRO A 326 -2.32 -16.97 -21.58
C PRO A 326 -2.56 -18.31 -22.26
N LEU A 327 -1.90 -18.61 -23.40
CA LEU A 327 -1.97 -19.92 -24.04
C LEU A 327 -0.95 -20.88 -23.42
N GLU A 328 0.27 -20.41 -23.11
CA GLU A 328 1.31 -21.19 -22.42
C GLU A 328 0.82 -21.74 -21.08
N LEU A 329 0.06 -20.92 -20.33
CA LEU A 329 -0.36 -21.23 -18.96
C LEU A 329 -1.83 -21.72 -18.86
N ASP A 330 -2.50 -21.93 -19.96
CA ASP A 330 -3.92 -22.32 -20.02
C ASP A 330 -4.80 -21.43 -19.12
N LEU A 331 -4.71 -20.10 -19.34
CA LEU A 331 -5.48 -19.11 -18.58
C LEU A 331 -6.80 -18.81 -19.28
N TYR A 332 -7.85 -18.53 -18.49
CA TYR A 332 -9.20 -18.28 -18.96
C TYR A 332 -9.54 -16.79 -18.98
N PHE A 333 -10.00 -16.29 -20.15
CA PHE A 333 -10.42 -14.89 -20.32
C PHE A 333 -11.62 -14.53 -19.43
N GLU A 334 -12.50 -15.48 -19.20
CA GLU A 334 -13.71 -15.36 -18.38
C GLU A 334 -13.39 -14.99 -16.92
N ARG A 335 -12.17 -15.26 -16.46
CA ARG A 335 -11.62 -14.81 -15.17
C ARG A 335 -11.42 -13.30 -15.13
N PHE A 336 -11.19 -12.64 -16.27
CA PHE A 336 -10.98 -11.21 -16.41
C PHE A 336 -12.26 -10.49 -16.80
N ILE A 337 -12.88 -10.87 -17.91
CA ILE A 337 -14.14 -10.29 -18.40
C ILE A 337 -15.17 -11.40 -18.59
N ASN A 338 -16.32 -11.22 -17.97
CA ASN A 338 -17.41 -12.18 -17.93
C ASN A 338 -18.75 -11.42 -17.97
N PRO A 339 -19.68 -11.75 -18.91
CA PRO A 339 -20.98 -11.08 -19.06
C PRO A 339 -21.87 -11.13 -17.82
N HIS A 340 -21.69 -12.12 -16.94
CA HIS A 340 -22.46 -12.28 -15.70
C HIS A 340 -21.81 -11.53 -14.50
N ARG A 341 -20.75 -10.80 -14.74
CA ARG A 341 -20.02 -10.08 -13.72
C ARG A 341 -20.58 -8.67 -13.53
N SER A 342 -20.91 -8.33 -12.29
CA SER A 342 -21.41 -7.00 -11.93
C SER A 342 -20.30 -5.95 -11.74
N SER A 343 -19.04 -6.38 -11.54
CA SER A 343 -17.92 -5.47 -11.33
C SER A 343 -17.08 -5.29 -12.61
N PRO A 344 -16.59 -4.08 -12.90
CA PRO A 344 -15.71 -3.83 -14.03
C PRO A 344 -14.41 -4.63 -13.94
N PRO A 345 -13.70 -4.85 -15.06
CA PRO A 345 -12.38 -5.46 -15.06
C PRO A 345 -11.35 -4.50 -14.45
N ASP A 346 -10.29 -5.05 -13.86
CA ASP A 346 -9.15 -4.29 -13.32
C ASP A 346 -7.86 -4.67 -14.05
N PHE A 347 -7.16 -3.67 -14.59
CA PHE A 347 -5.76 -3.80 -14.96
C PHE A 347 -4.88 -3.28 -13.83
N ASP A 348 -4.05 -4.15 -13.29
CA ASP A 348 -3.00 -3.79 -12.34
C ASP A 348 -1.68 -3.62 -13.11
N ILE A 349 -1.14 -2.42 -13.16
CA ILE A 349 0.11 -2.13 -13.86
C ILE A 349 1.12 -1.57 -12.85
N ASP A 350 2.16 -2.34 -12.59
CA ASP A 350 3.25 -1.93 -11.73
C ASP A 350 4.32 -1.20 -12.55
N PHE A 351 4.79 -0.09 -12.02
CA PHE A 351 5.95 0.66 -12.51
C PHE A 351 7.05 0.71 -11.45
N SER A 352 8.25 1.09 -11.83
CA SER A 352 9.27 1.43 -10.84
C SER A 352 8.76 2.58 -9.95
N TRP A 353 9.06 2.48 -8.66
CA TRP A 353 8.64 3.48 -7.68
C TRP A 353 9.14 4.90 -8.00
N ASN A 354 10.26 5.02 -8.74
CA ASN A 354 10.80 6.29 -9.22
C ASN A 354 10.03 6.86 -10.41
N ASN A 355 9.36 6.02 -11.21
CA ASN A 355 8.75 6.42 -12.47
C ASN A 355 7.23 6.56 -12.39
N ARG A 356 6.59 5.94 -11.38
CA ARG A 356 5.13 5.91 -11.23
C ARG A 356 4.50 7.29 -11.22
N ASP A 357 5.11 8.25 -10.51
CA ASP A 357 4.52 9.59 -10.35
C ASP A 357 4.56 10.37 -11.67
N ASP A 358 5.58 10.15 -12.53
CA ASP A 358 5.62 10.71 -13.88
C ASP A 358 4.55 10.10 -14.80
N VAL A 359 4.35 8.78 -14.73
CA VAL A 359 3.26 8.11 -15.46
C VAL A 359 1.90 8.65 -14.99
N THR A 360 1.74 8.88 -13.69
CA THR A 360 0.53 9.49 -13.14
C THR A 360 0.33 10.91 -13.69
N ASP A 361 1.36 11.73 -13.70
CA ASP A 361 1.31 13.09 -14.27
C ASP A 361 0.94 13.09 -15.76
N TYR A 362 1.49 12.13 -16.53
CA TYR A 362 1.08 11.91 -17.92
C TYR A 362 -0.44 11.68 -18.04
N ILE A 363 -1.01 10.81 -17.20
CA ILE A 363 -2.44 10.51 -17.23
C ILE A 363 -3.28 11.78 -16.98
N PHE A 364 -2.88 12.57 -15.96
CA PHE A 364 -3.57 13.85 -15.67
C PHE A 364 -3.45 14.86 -16.80
N LYS A 365 -2.31 14.96 -17.47
CA LYS A 365 -2.11 15.83 -18.62
C LYS A 365 -2.87 15.36 -19.86
N ARG A 366 -2.92 14.05 -20.05
CA ARG A 366 -3.55 13.43 -21.25
C ARG A 366 -5.06 13.46 -21.21
N TYR A 367 -5.66 13.17 -20.06
CA TYR A 367 -7.10 12.99 -19.92
C TYR A 367 -7.81 14.17 -19.25
N GLY A 368 -7.08 15.15 -18.74
CA GLY A 368 -7.60 16.39 -18.16
C GLY A 368 -7.77 16.32 -16.64
N LYS A 369 -7.38 17.41 -15.97
CA LYS A 369 -7.37 17.48 -14.49
C LYS A 369 -8.76 17.46 -13.84
N GLU A 370 -9.79 17.88 -14.56
CA GLU A 370 -11.17 17.85 -14.07
C GLU A 370 -11.81 16.47 -14.22
N HIS A 371 -11.24 15.64 -15.12
CA HIS A 371 -11.73 14.30 -15.45
C HIS A 371 -10.92 13.19 -14.80
N THR A 372 -9.82 13.53 -14.14
CA THR A 372 -8.86 12.55 -13.60
C THR A 372 -8.58 12.83 -12.13
N ALA A 373 -8.67 11.81 -11.29
CA ALA A 373 -8.26 11.88 -9.90
C ALA A 373 -7.78 10.52 -9.39
N LEU A 374 -6.96 10.53 -8.34
CA LEU A 374 -6.64 9.32 -7.61
C LEU A 374 -7.82 8.94 -6.71
N LEU A 375 -7.97 7.66 -6.43
CA LEU A 375 -8.90 7.18 -5.42
C LEU A 375 -8.42 7.54 -4.02
N ALA A 376 -9.37 7.73 -3.13
CA ALA A 376 -9.11 7.85 -1.70
C ALA A 376 -9.05 6.48 -1.01
N THR A 377 -8.50 6.50 0.18
CA THR A 377 -8.56 5.42 1.17
C THR A 377 -8.78 6.04 2.55
N TYR A 378 -9.71 5.50 3.32
CA TYR A 378 -9.90 5.91 4.71
C TYR A 378 -9.13 4.99 5.65
N ASN A 379 -8.29 5.59 6.50
CA ASN A 379 -7.79 4.91 7.67
C ASN A 379 -8.90 4.92 8.73
N THR A 380 -9.24 3.77 9.26
CA THR A 380 -10.30 3.62 10.25
C THR A 380 -9.76 3.32 11.64
N PHE A 381 -10.51 3.71 12.67
CA PHE A 381 -10.21 3.31 14.04
C PHE A 381 -10.35 1.80 14.19
N LYS A 382 -9.30 1.13 14.67
CA LYS A 382 -9.30 -0.33 14.85
C LYS A 382 -8.29 -0.79 15.90
N GLY A 383 -8.70 -1.74 16.75
CA GLY A 383 -7.83 -2.45 17.68
C GLY A 383 -6.92 -1.54 18.52
N LYS A 384 -5.60 -1.77 18.41
CA LYS A 384 -4.58 -1.04 19.20
C LYS A 384 -4.61 0.48 19.00
N SER A 385 -5.00 0.98 17.82
CA SER A 385 -5.08 2.41 17.55
C SER A 385 -6.16 3.10 18.38
N ILE A 386 -7.31 2.44 18.56
CA ILE A 386 -8.40 2.94 19.41
C ILE A 386 -7.92 3.12 20.84
N ILE A 387 -7.28 2.10 21.40
CA ILE A 387 -6.78 2.14 22.77
C ILE A 387 -5.76 3.28 22.95
N ARG A 388 -4.87 3.46 21.99
CA ARG A 388 -3.86 4.53 22.02
C ARG A 388 -4.49 5.91 21.96
N GLU A 389 -5.40 6.15 21.03
CA GLU A 389 -6.02 7.48 20.87
C GLU A 389 -6.93 7.81 22.05
N LEU A 390 -7.80 6.89 22.49
CA LEU A 390 -8.66 7.12 23.66
C LEU A 390 -7.86 7.23 24.95
N GLY A 391 -6.80 6.45 25.12
CA GLY A 391 -5.92 6.55 26.28
C GLY A 391 -5.25 7.93 26.40
N LYS A 392 -4.75 8.49 25.28
CA LYS A 392 -4.19 9.84 25.24
C LYS A 392 -5.24 10.90 25.63
N VAL A 393 -6.43 10.83 25.04
CA VAL A 393 -7.53 11.76 25.30
C VAL A 393 -7.97 11.72 26.77
N LEU A 394 -7.96 10.54 27.38
CA LEU A 394 -8.27 10.37 28.80
C LEU A 394 -7.11 10.71 29.74
N GLY A 395 -5.96 11.10 29.20
CA GLY A 395 -4.79 11.56 29.96
C GLY A 395 -3.97 10.43 30.59
N LEU A 396 -4.06 9.21 30.08
CA LEU A 396 -3.24 8.10 30.57
C LEU A 396 -1.77 8.26 30.16
N PRO A 397 -0.83 7.94 31.07
CA PRO A 397 0.59 7.84 30.74
C PRO A 397 0.85 6.78 29.63
N LYS A 398 1.88 6.97 28.85
CA LYS A 398 2.25 6.05 27.75
C LYS A 398 2.43 4.60 28.25
N ALA A 399 3.04 4.41 29.42
CA ALA A 399 3.28 3.09 29.98
C ALA A 399 1.96 2.34 30.27
N ASP A 400 0.94 3.04 30.82
CA ASP A 400 -0.37 2.47 31.08
C ASP A 400 -1.10 2.13 29.79
N ILE A 401 -1.00 3.01 28.78
CA ILE A 401 -1.56 2.76 27.45
C ILE A 401 -0.92 1.52 26.82
N ASP A 402 0.41 1.40 26.88
CA ASP A 402 1.14 0.27 26.31
C ASP A 402 0.75 -1.04 27.02
N THR A 403 0.55 -1.02 28.35
CA THR A 403 0.04 -2.17 29.09
C THR A 403 -1.35 -2.61 28.63
N ILE A 404 -2.28 -1.66 28.45
CA ILE A 404 -3.64 -1.96 27.95
C ILE A 404 -3.59 -2.48 26.51
N VAL A 405 -2.68 -1.97 25.70
CA VAL A 405 -2.50 -2.39 24.28
C VAL A 405 -1.94 -3.80 24.17
N ASP A 406 -1.00 -4.17 25.02
CA ASP A 406 -0.30 -5.46 24.93
C ASP A 406 -1.05 -6.59 25.63
N GLU A 407 -1.74 -6.29 26.75
CA GLU A 407 -2.50 -7.26 27.53
C GLU A 407 -3.95 -6.79 27.81
N PRO A 408 -4.77 -6.57 26.77
CA PRO A 408 -6.12 -6.00 26.94
C PRO A 408 -7.06 -6.87 27.79
N MET A 409 -6.80 -8.17 27.86
CA MET A 409 -7.59 -9.13 28.66
C MET A 409 -7.14 -9.22 30.14
N ALA A 410 -5.92 -8.77 30.44
CA ALA A 410 -5.37 -8.77 31.81
C ALA A 410 -5.69 -7.48 32.59
N VAL A 411 -6.21 -6.48 31.91
CA VAL A 411 -6.57 -5.19 32.53
C VAL A 411 -7.72 -5.39 33.50
N ASP A 412 -7.56 -4.88 34.72
CA ASP A 412 -8.61 -4.92 35.74
C ASP A 412 -9.93 -4.30 35.19
N LYS A 413 -11.01 -5.09 35.25
CA LYS A 413 -12.33 -4.67 34.78
C LYS A 413 -12.86 -3.43 35.57
N HIS A 414 -12.30 -3.16 36.72
CA HIS A 414 -12.62 -1.99 37.57
C HIS A 414 -11.72 -0.78 37.26
N HIS A 415 -10.73 -0.89 36.38
CA HIS A 415 -9.90 0.25 35.98
C HIS A 415 -10.80 1.34 35.38
N PRO A 416 -10.88 2.54 35.96
CA PRO A 416 -11.92 3.53 35.63
C PRO A 416 -11.84 3.96 34.15
N PHE A 417 -10.66 4.10 33.60
CA PHE A 417 -10.45 4.52 32.20
C PHE A 417 -10.58 3.39 31.20
N ALA A 418 -10.12 2.17 31.53
CA ALA A 418 -10.18 1.04 30.61
C ALA A 418 -11.62 0.71 30.19
N ARG A 419 -12.57 0.75 31.13
CA ARG A 419 -14.00 0.55 30.85
C ARG A 419 -14.51 1.55 29.80
N HIS A 420 -14.13 2.82 29.92
CA HIS A 420 -14.51 3.85 28.95
C HIS A 420 -13.83 3.66 27.60
N ILE A 421 -12.52 3.29 27.58
CA ILE A 421 -11.78 2.98 26.36
C ILE A 421 -12.48 1.86 25.59
N PHE A 422 -12.85 0.77 26.25
CA PHE A 422 -13.50 -0.36 25.58
C PHE A 422 -14.95 -0.03 25.16
N LYS A 423 -15.73 0.67 26.00
CA LYS A 423 -17.11 1.07 25.66
C LYS A 423 -17.12 1.96 24.40
N TYR A 424 -16.43 3.11 24.46
CA TYR A 424 -16.44 4.07 23.38
C TYR A 424 -15.58 3.61 22.20
N GLY A 425 -14.54 2.81 22.49
CA GLY A 425 -13.75 2.15 21.44
C GLY A 425 -14.58 1.25 20.53
N LYS A 426 -15.54 0.51 21.10
CA LYS A 426 -16.49 -0.30 20.32
C LYS A 426 -17.43 0.55 19.47
N MET A 427 -17.83 1.73 19.98
CA MET A 427 -18.70 2.65 19.22
C MET A 427 -18.01 3.26 18.02
N ILE A 428 -16.73 3.68 18.17
CA ILE A 428 -15.96 4.32 17.10
C ILE A 428 -15.20 3.32 16.23
N GLU A 429 -15.30 2.02 16.51
CA GLU A 429 -14.64 1.00 15.70
C GLU A 429 -15.13 1.08 14.26
N LYS A 430 -14.19 1.09 13.31
CA LYS A 430 -14.40 1.28 11.87
C LYS A 430 -14.80 2.70 11.43
N PHE A 431 -14.95 3.67 12.33
CA PHE A 431 -15.15 5.04 11.89
C PHE A 431 -13.95 5.52 11.10
N PRO A 432 -14.15 6.28 10.02
CA PRO A 432 -13.06 6.90 9.30
C PRO A 432 -12.33 7.90 10.20
N ASN A 433 -11.01 7.80 10.25
CA ASN A 433 -10.16 8.65 11.06
C ASN A 433 -9.54 9.79 10.23
N TYR A 434 -8.96 9.45 9.09
CA TYR A 434 -8.43 10.43 8.15
C TYR A 434 -8.38 9.87 6.72
N LEU A 435 -8.38 10.79 5.77
CA LEU A 435 -8.32 10.51 4.34
C LEU A 435 -6.87 10.33 3.89
N SER A 436 -6.62 9.35 3.06
CA SER A 436 -5.32 9.04 2.46
C SER A 436 -5.46 8.76 0.97
N ILE A 437 -4.33 8.70 0.27
CA ILE A 437 -4.27 8.30 -1.14
C ILE A 437 -4.35 6.77 -1.24
N HIS A 438 -5.20 6.24 -2.12
CA HIS A 438 -5.16 4.83 -2.53
C HIS A 438 -3.83 4.50 -3.22
N ALA A 439 -3.35 3.28 -3.03
CA ALA A 439 -2.01 2.87 -3.49
C ALA A 439 -1.80 3.00 -5.01
N GLY A 440 -2.84 2.84 -5.83
CA GLY A 440 -2.68 2.81 -7.28
C GLY A 440 -3.88 3.30 -8.10
N GLY A 441 -5.09 3.29 -7.52
CA GLY A 441 -6.33 3.54 -8.28
C GLY A 441 -6.43 4.96 -8.84
N ILE A 442 -6.60 5.06 -10.15
CA ILE A 442 -6.87 6.30 -10.87
C ILE A 442 -8.23 6.18 -11.56
N LEU A 443 -9.04 7.22 -11.48
CA LEU A 443 -10.29 7.34 -12.21
C LEU A 443 -10.09 8.26 -13.41
N ILE A 444 -10.70 7.88 -14.54
CA ILE A 444 -10.77 8.71 -15.76
C ILE A 444 -12.22 8.79 -16.19
N SER A 445 -12.82 9.95 -15.99
CA SER A 445 -14.24 10.20 -16.13
C SER A 445 -14.58 10.82 -17.48
N GLU A 446 -15.78 10.54 -18.00
CA GLU A 446 -16.32 11.19 -19.20
C GLU A 446 -16.75 12.64 -18.89
N ARG A 447 -17.39 12.85 -17.72
CA ARG A 447 -17.78 14.18 -17.23
C ARG A 447 -16.83 14.63 -16.13
N PRO A 448 -16.73 15.92 -15.83
CA PRO A 448 -15.97 16.38 -14.66
C PRO A 448 -16.37 15.65 -13.38
N LEU A 449 -15.40 15.24 -12.60
CA LEU A 449 -15.62 14.46 -11.37
C LEU A 449 -16.46 15.20 -10.32
N ASN A 450 -16.51 16.54 -10.39
CA ASN A 450 -17.31 17.37 -9.50
C ASN A 450 -18.81 17.12 -9.58
N TYR A 451 -19.31 16.42 -10.60
CA TYR A 451 -20.71 15.95 -10.62
C TYR A 451 -21.00 14.89 -9.54
N HIS A 452 -19.99 14.22 -9.04
CA HIS A 452 -20.16 13.15 -8.04
C HIS A 452 -19.51 13.47 -6.69
N THR A 453 -18.40 14.20 -6.68
CA THR A 453 -17.59 14.40 -5.48
C THR A 453 -16.71 15.63 -5.60
N ALA A 454 -16.30 16.18 -4.45
CA ALA A 454 -15.21 17.15 -4.41
C ALA A 454 -13.85 16.46 -4.58
N LEU A 455 -12.85 17.22 -5.01
CA LEU A 455 -11.47 16.79 -5.12
C LEU A 455 -10.62 17.47 -4.05
N GLN A 456 -9.71 16.70 -3.44
CA GLN A 456 -8.77 17.20 -2.44
C GLN A 456 -7.34 17.03 -2.93
N LEU A 457 -6.57 18.14 -2.92
CA LEU A 457 -5.15 18.07 -3.24
C LEU A 457 -4.38 17.46 -2.07
N MET A 458 -3.57 16.46 -2.38
CA MET A 458 -2.74 15.78 -1.38
C MET A 458 -1.28 16.25 -1.46
N PRO A 459 -0.47 16.03 -0.41
CA PRO A 459 0.95 16.49 -0.37
C PRO A 459 1.82 16.03 -1.53
N LYS A 460 1.43 14.96 -2.23
CA LYS A 460 2.10 14.49 -3.45
C LYS A 460 1.83 15.33 -4.71
N GLY A 461 0.98 16.35 -4.63
CA GLY A 461 0.62 17.20 -5.75
C GLY A 461 -0.47 16.65 -6.67
N PHE A 462 -1.09 15.51 -6.35
CA PHE A 462 -2.20 14.94 -7.11
C PHE A 462 -3.51 15.05 -6.33
N PRO A 463 -4.61 15.44 -6.99
CA PRO A 463 -5.94 15.44 -6.39
C PRO A 463 -6.50 14.02 -6.24
N ILE A 464 -7.23 13.80 -5.15
CA ILE A 464 -8.00 12.58 -4.89
C ILE A 464 -9.49 12.90 -4.88
N VAL A 465 -10.33 11.93 -5.22
CA VAL A 465 -11.77 11.95 -4.92
C VAL A 465 -11.99 11.73 -3.42
N HIS A 466 -13.14 12.11 -2.88
CA HIS A 466 -13.44 11.89 -1.46
C HIS A 466 -13.88 10.46 -1.15
N PHE A 467 -14.47 9.72 -2.11
CA PHE A 467 -14.87 8.33 -1.89
C PHE A 467 -13.72 7.34 -2.10
N ASP A 468 -13.82 6.21 -1.46
CA ASP A 468 -12.88 5.10 -1.56
C ASP A 468 -13.23 4.12 -2.71
N MET A 469 -12.53 2.97 -2.77
CA MET A 469 -12.77 1.96 -3.78
C MET A 469 -14.19 1.37 -3.75
N TYR A 470 -14.83 1.30 -2.58
CA TYR A 470 -16.21 0.80 -2.45
C TYR A 470 -17.21 1.80 -3.03
N GLY A 471 -17.01 3.09 -2.75
CA GLY A 471 -17.80 4.16 -3.37
C GLY A 471 -17.61 4.23 -4.89
N ALA A 472 -16.39 3.97 -5.37
CA ALA A 472 -16.12 3.90 -6.81
C ALA A 472 -16.82 2.69 -7.47
N GLU A 473 -16.82 1.52 -6.82
CA GLU A 473 -17.56 0.33 -7.29
C GLU A 473 -19.08 0.55 -7.28
N ASP A 474 -19.61 1.17 -6.24
CA ASP A 474 -21.05 1.52 -6.13
C ASP A 474 -21.48 2.49 -7.24
N LEU A 475 -20.60 3.40 -7.66
CA LEU A 475 -20.79 4.33 -8.77
C LEU A 475 -20.38 3.73 -10.13
N GLU A 476 -20.02 2.46 -10.19
CA GLU A 476 -19.59 1.74 -11.42
C GLU A 476 -18.38 2.37 -12.13
N TYR A 477 -17.50 3.08 -11.39
CA TYR A 477 -16.26 3.60 -11.97
C TYR A 477 -15.28 2.50 -12.32
N HIS A 478 -14.67 2.59 -13.50
CA HIS A 478 -13.52 1.79 -13.87
C HIS A 478 -12.28 2.38 -13.22
N LYS A 479 -11.53 1.53 -12.56
CA LYS A 479 -10.28 1.86 -11.88
C LYS A 479 -9.10 1.44 -12.74
N TYR A 480 -8.14 2.32 -12.91
CA TYR A 480 -6.84 2.03 -13.51
C TYR A 480 -5.82 1.96 -12.37
N ASP A 481 -5.31 0.76 -12.08
CA ASP A 481 -4.35 0.60 -11.00
C ASP A 481 -2.92 0.82 -11.51
N VAL A 482 -2.44 2.04 -11.30
CA VAL A 482 -1.06 2.45 -11.56
C VAL A 482 -0.27 2.35 -10.25
N LEU A 483 0.37 1.21 -10.08
CA LEU A 483 1.03 0.83 -8.85
C LEU A 483 2.54 1.05 -8.94
N SER A 484 3.22 0.97 -7.81
CA SER A 484 4.68 1.07 -7.75
C SER A 484 5.28 -0.12 -7.05
N GLN A 485 6.41 -0.58 -7.55
CA GLN A 485 7.21 -1.59 -6.89
C GLN A 485 8.71 -1.30 -7.01
N ARG A 486 9.48 -1.85 -6.08
CA ARG A 486 10.92 -1.67 -6.05
C ARG A 486 11.66 -2.65 -6.96
N GLY A 487 11.11 -3.82 -7.21
CA GLY A 487 11.68 -4.84 -8.07
C GLY A 487 11.98 -4.36 -9.48
N LEU A 488 11.07 -3.62 -10.10
CA LEU A 488 11.31 -2.99 -11.40
C LEU A 488 12.42 -1.93 -11.34
N GLY A 489 12.56 -1.23 -10.22
CA GLY A 489 13.71 -0.35 -9.99
C GLY A 489 15.02 -1.13 -9.95
N HIS A 490 15.06 -2.27 -9.25
CA HIS A 490 16.25 -3.15 -9.24
C HIS A 490 16.68 -3.55 -10.65
N ILE A 491 15.72 -4.00 -11.47
CA ILE A 491 15.98 -4.46 -12.84
C ILE A 491 16.48 -3.31 -13.72
N LYS A 492 15.74 -2.18 -13.72
CA LYS A 492 16.07 -1.03 -14.54
C LYS A 492 17.44 -0.46 -14.19
N ASP A 493 17.67 -0.18 -12.91
CA ASP A 493 18.92 0.42 -12.43
C ASP A 493 20.10 -0.54 -12.66
N ALA A 494 19.91 -1.86 -12.53
CA ALA A 494 20.94 -2.84 -12.82
C ALA A 494 21.33 -2.81 -14.31
N VAL A 495 20.36 -2.72 -15.23
CA VAL A 495 20.63 -2.59 -16.67
C VAL A 495 21.45 -1.32 -16.96
N ASP A 496 21.07 -0.20 -16.34
CA ASP A 496 21.79 1.07 -16.48
C ASP A 496 23.21 0.99 -15.90
N LEU A 497 23.37 0.39 -14.71
CA LEU A 497 24.67 0.20 -14.07
C LEU A 497 25.60 -0.72 -14.88
N VAL A 498 25.08 -1.80 -15.48
CA VAL A 498 25.88 -2.66 -16.36
C VAL A 498 26.38 -1.89 -17.59
N LYS A 499 25.53 -1.06 -18.18
CA LYS A 499 25.92 -0.19 -19.28
C LYS A 499 27.01 0.80 -18.86
N GLN A 500 26.89 1.39 -17.66
CA GLN A 500 27.87 2.35 -17.13
C GLN A 500 29.18 1.68 -16.73
N ASN A 501 29.12 0.55 -16.02
CA ASN A 501 30.30 -0.12 -15.44
C ASN A 501 31.04 -1.00 -16.44
N GLN A 502 30.30 -1.70 -17.34
CA GLN A 502 30.87 -2.67 -18.28
C GLN A 502 30.73 -2.27 -19.75
N GLY A 503 30.03 -1.17 -20.09
CA GLY A 503 29.76 -0.75 -21.46
C GLY A 503 28.81 -1.68 -22.24
N LYS A 504 28.13 -2.61 -21.59
CA LYS A 504 27.25 -3.61 -22.20
C LYS A 504 25.80 -3.16 -22.21
N ALA A 505 25.15 -3.22 -23.37
CA ALA A 505 23.70 -3.08 -23.47
C ALA A 505 23.03 -4.45 -23.28
N ILE A 506 22.04 -4.53 -22.38
CA ILE A 506 21.35 -5.77 -22.05
C ILE A 506 19.87 -5.61 -22.36
N ASP A 507 19.26 -6.62 -22.98
CA ASP A 507 17.82 -6.76 -23.14
C ASP A 507 17.27 -7.80 -22.15
N VAL A 508 16.52 -7.32 -21.16
CA VAL A 508 15.83 -8.16 -20.17
C VAL A 508 14.35 -8.42 -20.53
N HIS A 509 13.87 -7.87 -21.66
CA HIS A 509 12.47 -8.02 -22.05
C HIS A 509 12.18 -9.32 -22.78
N ASN A 510 13.20 -10.01 -23.31
CA ASN A 510 13.04 -11.32 -23.92
C ASN A 510 12.95 -12.43 -22.86
N VAL A 511 11.87 -12.40 -22.09
CA VAL A 511 11.62 -13.35 -20.99
C VAL A 511 11.60 -14.80 -21.48
N ALA A 512 11.17 -15.06 -22.71
CA ALA A 512 11.14 -16.40 -23.27
C ALA A 512 12.54 -17.05 -23.37
N LEU A 513 13.55 -16.30 -23.77
CA LEU A 513 14.94 -16.77 -23.77
C LEU A 513 15.50 -16.91 -22.35
N ILE A 514 15.21 -15.96 -21.47
CA ILE A 514 15.68 -15.98 -20.08
C ILE A 514 15.15 -17.21 -19.33
N LYS A 515 13.89 -17.58 -19.52
CA LYS A 515 13.28 -18.77 -18.92
C LYS A 515 13.99 -20.07 -19.28
N GLU A 516 14.60 -20.14 -20.47
CA GLU A 516 15.27 -21.33 -20.96
C GLU A 516 16.78 -21.34 -20.69
N ASP A 517 17.33 -20.24 -20.16
CA ASP A 517 18.77 -20.13 -19.86
C ASP A 517 19.21 -21.13 -18.77
N PRO A 518 20.20 -22.00 -19.06
CA PRO A 518 20.61 -23.05 -18.13
C PRO A 518 21.27 -22.52 -16.85
N ASN A 519 21.98 -21.39 -16.91
CA ASN A 519 22.65 -20.81 -15.76
C ASN A 519 21.61 -20.12 -14.84
N VAL A 520 20.59 -19.48 -15.41
CA VAL A 520 19.48 -18.91 -14.67
C VAL A 520 18.67 -20.01 -13.97
N LYS A 521 18.41 -21.13 -14.66
CA LYS A 521 17.74 -22.31 -14.07
C LYS A 521 18.59 -22.91 -12.93
N ALA A 522 19.90 -22.99 -13.07
CA ALA A 522 20.80 -23.47 -12.04
C ALA A 522 20.81 -22.52 -10.81
N GLN A 523 20.82 -21.22 -11.04
CA GLN A 523 20.73 -20.20 -9.99
C GLN A 523 19.42 -20.33 -9.19
N LEU A 524 18.29 -20.49 -9.89
CA LEU A 524 16.99 -20.71 -9.28
C LEU A 524 16.98 -21.98 -8.41
N LYS A 525 17.51 -23.09 -8.94
CA LYS A 525 17.58 -24.39 -8.28
C LYS A 525 18.44 -24.37 -7.01
N SER A 526 19.51 -23.57 -7.02
CA SER A 526 20.39 -23.40 -5.85
C SER A 526 19.74 -22.63 -4.70
N GLY A 527 18.66 -21.88 -4.94
CA GLY A 527 18.01 -20.98 -3.98
C GLY A 527 18.83 -19.73 -3.62
N HIS A 528 19.90 -19.42 -4.37
CA HIS A 528 20.70 -18.20 -4.19
C HIS A 528 20.01 -17.00 -4.85
N CYS A 529 18.85 -16.62 -4.29
CA CYS A 529 17.94 -15.65 -4.88
C CYS A 529 17.84 -14.33 -4.08
N ILE A 530 18.80 -14.04 -3.18
CA ILE A 530 18.78 -12.78 -2.42
C ILE A 530 18.87 -11.58 -3.36
N GLY A 531 18.04 -10.57 -3.13
CA GLY A 531 17.86 -9.42 -4.00
C GLY A 531 16.89 -9.65 -5.16
N CYS A 532 16.61 -10.92 -5.54
CA CYS A 532 15.69 -11.22 -6.63
C CYS A 532 14.25 -11.01 -6.19
N PHE A 533 13.55 -10.19 -6.95
CA PHE A 533 12.15 -9.85 -6.67
C PHE A 533 11.28 -11.09 -6.43
N TYR A 534 10.43 -11.03 -5.40
CA TYR A 534 9.41 -12.01 -5.04
C TYR A 534 9.92 -13.36 -4.50
N ILE A 535 11.18 -13.77 -4.78
CA ILE A 535 11.70 -15.10 -4.48
C ILE A 535 12.81 -15.14 -3.42
N GLU A 536 13.17 -13.99 -2.86
CA GLU A 536 14.33 -13.86 -1.96
C GLU A 536 14.06 -14.25 -0.49
N SER A 537 12.77 -14.31 -0.04
CA SER A 537 12.46 -14.55 1.37
C SER A 537 12.94 -15.93 1.84
N PRO A 538 13.33 -16.11 3.13
CA PRO A 538 13.79 -17.41 3.63
C PRO A 538 12.83 -18.55 3.36
N ALA A 539 11.53 -18.32 3.60
CA ALA A 539 10.50 -19.32 3.34
C ALA A 539 10.42 -19.71 1.84
N MET A 540 10.54 -18.71 0.96
CA MET A 540 10.52 -18.98 -0.50
C MET A 540 11.78 -19.71 -0.94
N ARG A 541 12.95 -19.26 -0.51
CA ARG A 541 14.25 -19.94 -0.80
C ARG A 541 14.27 -21.38 -0.31
N GLY A 542 13.78 -21.63 0.92
CA GLY A 542 13.60 -22.98 1.45
C GLY A 542 12.65 -23.83 0.62
N LEU A 543 11.52 -23.26 0.15
CA LEU A 543 10.58 -23.97 -0.71
C LEU A 543 11.16 -24.28 -2.09
N LEU A 544 11.85 -23.32 -2.72
CA LEU A 544 12.53 -23.53 -4.00
C LEU A 544 13.56 -24.66 -3.92
N HIS A 545 14.31 -24.72 -2.84
CA HIS A 545 15.26 -25.80 -2.58
C HIS A 545 14.56 -27.17 -2.43
N LYS A 546 13.48 -27.25 -1.62
CA LYS A 546 12.68 -28.46 -1.42
C LYS A 546 12.08 -28.98 -2.72
N LEU A 547 11.62 -28.09 -3.59
CA LEU A 547 11.05 -28.42 -4.89
C LEU A 547 12.11 -28.59 -6.00
N ARG A 548 13.39 -28.36 -5.71
CA ARG A 548 14.47 -28.34 -6.73
C ARG A 548 14.04 -27.54 -7.96
N CYS A 549 13.40 -26.37 -7.70
CA CYS A 549 12.74 -25.54 -8.69
C CYS A 549 13.73 -25.07 -9.75
N ASP A 550 13.52 -25.46 -11.01
CA ASP A 550 14.42 -25.16 -12.14
C ASP A 550 13.71 -24.65 -13.40
N ASN A 551 12.40 -24.36 -13.29
CA ASN A 551 11.63 -23.87 -14.42
C ASN A 551 10.53 -22.91 -14.01
N TYR A 552 9.99 -22.21 -15.02
CA TYR A 552 8.97 -21.16 -14.82
C TYR A 552 7.67 -21.67 -14.19
N VAL A 553 7.15 -22.80 -14.65
CA VAL A 553 5.87 -23.37 -14.19
C VAL A 553 5.96 -23.78 -12.72
N HIS A 554 7.07 -24.43 -12.32
CA HIS A 554 7.33 -24.76 -10.91
C HIS A 554 7.47 -23.52 -10.04
N LEU A 555 8.07 -22.42 -10.57
CA LEU A 555 8.16 -21.16 -9.83
C LEU A 555 6.80 -20.53 -9.62
N VAL A 556 5.93 -20.54 -10.63
CA VAL A 556 4.53 -20.07 -10.53
C VAL A 556 3.78 -20.83 -9.45
N ALA A 557 3.92 -22.16 -9.42
CA ALA A 557 3.30 -23.02 -8.40
C ALA A 557 3.87 -22.73 -7.00
N ALA A 558 5.19 -22.72 -6.85
CA ALA A 558 5.87 -22.46 -5.57
C ALA A 558 5.42 -21.14 -4.96
N SER A 559 5.37 -20.07 -5.77
CA SER A 559 4.95 -18.75 -5.32
C SER A 559 3.47 -18.67 -4.90
N SER A 560 2.65 -19.59 -5.36
CA SER A 560 1.24 -19.67 -5.01
C SER A 560 0.99 -20.50 -3.75
N ILE A 561 1.70 -21.62 -3.58
CA ILE A 561 1.50 -22.52 -2.42
C ILE A 561 2.11 -21.99 -1.11
N ILE A 562 3.07 -21.07 -1.17
CA ILE A 562 3.73 -20.50 0.02
C ILE A 562 2.82 -19.54 0.81
N ARG A 563 1.69 -19.15 0.27
CA ARG A 563 0.77 -18.19 0.89
C ARG A 563 0.20 -18.74 2.20
N PRO A 564 -0.01 -17.86 3.22
CA PRO A 564 -0.37 -18.31 4.58
C PRO A 564 -1.57 -19.25 4.64
N GLY A 565 -2.60 -19.02 3.85
CA GLY A 565 -3.81 -19.86 3.83
C GLY A 565 -3.57 -21.25 3.27
N VAL A 566 -2.88 -21.35 2.13
CA VAL A 566 -2.53 -22.63 1.49
C VAL A 566 -1.56 -23.43 2.36
N ALA A 567 -0.57 -22.74 2.97
CA ALA A 567 0.37 -23.38 3.88
C ALA A 567 -0.31 -23.94 5.15
N GLN A 568 -1.31 -23.22 5.70
CA GLN A 568 -2.06 -23.63 6.88
C GLN A 568 -3.01 -24.80 6.61
N SER A 569 -3.54 -24.93 5.40
CA SER A 569 -4.44 -26.03 5.01
C SER A 569 -3.74 -27.40 4.84
N GLY A 570 -2.41 -27.44 4.94
CA GLY A 570 -1.60 -28.65 4.73
C GLY A 570 -1.27 -28.94 3.27
N MET A 571 -1.80 -28.19 2.34
CA MET A 571 -1.68 -28.44 0.89
C MET A 571 -0.29 -28.19 0.33
N MET A 572 0.46 -27.25 0.92
CA MET A 572 1.88 -27.06 0.58
C MET A 572 2.67 -28.36 0.84
N ARG A 573 2.44 -28.99 1.98
CA ARG A 573 3.09 -30.25 2.34
C ARG A 573 2.66 -31.38 1.40
N GLU A 574 1.38 -31.48 1.08
CA GLU A 574 0.83 -32.44 0.14
C GLU A 574 1.43 -32.27 -1.26
N TYR A 575 1.52 -31.04 -1.75
CA TYR A 575 2.17 -30.72 -3.03
C TYR A 575 3.64 -31.17 -3.06
N ILE A 576 4.42 -30.84 -2.00
CA ILE A 576 5.83 -31.25 -1.91
C ILE A 576 5.96 -32.77 -1.86
N GLN A 577 5.08 -33.47 -1.10
CA GLN A 577 5.10 -34.95 -1.02
C GLN A 577 4.83 -35.58 -2.36
N ARG A 578 3.80 -35.13 -3.07
CA ARG A 578 3.42 -35.66 -4.40
C ARG A 578 4.48 -35.36 -5.44
N PHE A 579 5.10 -34.17 -5.37
CA PHE A 579 6.25 -33.82 -6.21
C PHE A 579 7.41 -34.81 -6.05
N HIS A 580 7.77 -35.21 -4.82
CA HIS A 580 8.86 -36.16 -4.56
C HIS A 580 8.49 -37.62 -4.79
N LYS A 581 7.23 -37.96 -4.69
CA LYS A 581 6.72 -39.32 -4.79
C LYS A 581 5.49 -39.37 -5.71
N PRO A 582 5.67 -39.20 -7.03
CA PRO A 582 4.53 -39.14 -7.98
C PRO A 582 3.70 -40.41 -8.01
N ASP A 583 4.26 -41.56 -7.64
CA ASP A 583 3.54 -42.84 -7.59
C ASP A 583 2.80 -43.10 -6.27
N SER A 584 2.85 -42.16 -5.31
CA SER A 584 2.30 -42.35 -3.96
C SER A 584 0.85 -41.90 -3.79
N TYR A 585 0.21 -41.41 -4.83
CA TYR A 585 -1.16 -40.90 -4.80
C TYR A 585 -1.94 -41.30 -6.02
N THR A 586 -3.26 -41.32 -5.87
CA THR A 586 -4.20 -41.54 -6.98
C THR A 586 -5.07 -40.31 -7.14
N TYR A 587 -5.41 -39.96 -8.38
CA TYR A 587 -6.34 -38.87 -8.64
C TYR A 587 -7.75 -39.27 -8.22
N LEU A 588 -8.51 -38.34 -7.65
CA LEU A 588 -9.90 -38.59 -7.24
C LEU A 588 -10.82 -38.93 -8.42
N HIS A 589 -10.53 -38.41 -9.59
CA HIS A 589 -11.27 -38.61 -10.82
C HIS A 589 -10.35 -38.26 -12.01
N PRO A 590 -10.54 -38.85 -13.20
CA PRO A 590 -9.77 -38.57 -14.41
C PRO A 590 -9.70 -37.07 -14.77
N VAL A 591 -10.74 -36.29 -14.50
CA VAL A 591 -10.76 -34.83 -14.67
C VAL A 591 -9.65 -34.13 -13.84
N PHE A 592 -9.31 -34.67 -12.68
CA PHE A 592 -8.20 -34.12 -11.86
C PHE A 592 -6.84 -34.42 -12.49
N GLU A 593 -6.70 -35.61 -13.12
CA GLU A 593 -5.47 -35.93 -13.84
C GLU A 593 -5.29 -35.01 -15.05
N GLU A 594 -6.35 -34.83 -15.85
CA GLU A 594 -6.36 -34.07 -17.08
C GLU A 594 -6.09 -32.56 -16.81
N HIS A 595 -6.72 -31.98 -15.78
CA HIS A 595 -6.72 -30.54 -15.55
C HIS A 595 -5.82 -30.06 -14.42
N LEU A 596 -5.42 -30.94 -13.49
CA LEU A 596 -4.51 -30.65 -12.37
C LEU A 596 -3.25 -31.51 -12.37
N GLY A 597 -2.91 -32.15 -13.49
CA GLY A 597 -1.69 -32.93 -13.64
C GLY A 597 -0.44 -32.08 -13.38
N GLU A 598 -0.42 -30.83 -13.83
CA GLU A 598 0.65 -29.85 -13.59
C GLU A 598 0.90 -29.61 -12.08
N THR A 599 -0.12 -29.74 -11.26
CA THR A 599 -0.07 -29.50 -9.81
C THR A 599 -0.28 -30.80 -9.00
N TYR A 600 -0.02 -31.95 -9.61
CA TYR A 600 -0.10 -33.27 -8.97
C TYR A 600 -1.48 -33.56 -8.35
N GLY A 601 -2.55 -33.06 -8.96
CA GLY A 601 -3.90 -33.18 -8.47
C GLY A 601 -4.25 -32.31 -7.27
N VAL A 602 -3.37 -31.36 -6.91
CA VAL A 602 -3.63 -30.38 -5.87
C VAL A 602 -4.16 -29.09 -6.50
N MET A 603 -5.31 -28.60 -6.04
CA MET A 603 -5.80 -27.29 -6.48
C MET A 603 -4.90 -26.19 -5.87
N VAL A 604 -4.17 -25.47 -6.70
CA VAL A 604 -3.22 -24.41 -6.28
C VAL A 604 -3.75 -23.02 -6.62
N TYR A 605 -4.47 -22.90 -7.71
CA TYR A 605 -4.90 -21.64 -8.28
C TYR A 605 -6.40 -21.43 -8.21
N GLN A 606 -6.83 -20.17 -8.28
CA GLN A 606 -8.25 -19.85 -8.45
C GLN A 606 -8.81 -20.43 -9.75
N GLU A 607 -7.99 -20.46 -10.76
CA GLU A 607 -8.29 -21.05 -12.07
C GLU A 607 -8.53 -22.57 -11.96
N ASP A 608 -7.86 -23.28 -11.06
CA ASP A 608 -8.08 -24.72 -10.83
C ASP A 608 -9.49 -24.99 -10.28
N VAL A 609 -9.98 -24.13 -9.40
CA VAL A 609 -11.38 -24.21 -8.92
C VAL A 609 -12.34 -24.06 -10.09
N MET A 610 -12.11 -23.08 -10.99
CA MET A 610 -12.95 -22.89 -12.17
C MET A 610 -12.90 -24.11 -13.10
N LYS A 611 -11.69 -24.67 -13.36
CA LYS A 611 -11.50 -25.87 -14.18
C LYS A 611 -12.28 -27.07 -13.63
N ILE A 612 -12.10 -27.35 -12.34
CA ILE A 612 -12.77 -28.49 -11.71
C ILE A 612 -14.27 -28.27 -11.69
N VAL A 613 -14.78 -27.12 -11.32
CA VAL A 613 -16.20 -26.83 -11.36
C VAL A 613 -16.74 -26.99 -12.79
N HIS A 614 -16.08 -26.50 -13.82
CA HIS A 614 -16.51 -26.58 -15.20
C HIS A 614 -16.47 -28.02 -15.73
N HIS A 615 -15.30 -28.65 -15.69
CA HIS A 615 -15.11 -29.98 -16.34
C HIS A 615 -15.73 -31.15 -15.54
N PHE A 616 -15.70 -31.10 -14.22
CA PHE A 616 -16.28 -32.16 -13.37
C PHE A 616 -17.80 -32.04 -13.31
N SER A 617 -18.35 -30.86 -12.99
CA SER A 617 -19.80 -30.70 -12.82
C SER A 617 -20.52 -30.15 -14.05
N GLY A 618 -19.81 -29.64 -15.07
CA GLY A 618 -20.44 -29.11 -16.29
C GLY A 618 -21.15 -27.77 -16.11
N LEU A 619 -20.78 -26.99 -15.06
CA LEU A 619 -21.16 -25.59 -15.04
C LEU A 619 -20.38 -24.81 -16.12
N ASP A 620 -20.99 -23.77 -16.69
CA ASP A 620 -20.29 -22.92 -17.62
C ASP A 620 -19.12 -22.18 -16.95
N LEU A 621 -18.12 -21.75 -17.72
CA LEU A 621 -16.94 -21.04 -17.19
C LEU A 621 -17.33 -19.75 -16.47
N ASP A 622 -18.33 -19.04 -16.98
CA ASP A 622 -18.86 -17.82 -16.37
C ASP A 622 -19.50 -18.09 -15.01
N GLU A 623 -20.32 -19.14 -14.90
CA GLU A 623 -20.92 -19.61 -13.66
C GLU A 623 -19.86 -20.09 -12.66
N SER A 624 -18.82 -20.75 -13.16
CA SER A 624 -17.70 -21.22 -12.36
C SER A 624 -16.91 -20.04 -11.75
N ASP A 625 -16.71 -18.94 -12.49
CA ASP A 625 -16.09 -17.71 -11.93
C ASP A 625 -16.99 -17.04 -10.89
N VAL A 626 -18.30 -16.94 -11.14
CA VAL A 626 -19.25 -16.39 -10.17
C VAL A 626 -19.23 -17.20 -8.87
N LEU A 627 -19.26 -18.55 -8.96
CA LEU A 627 -19.18 -19.43 -7.80
C LEU A 627 -17.88 -19.21 -7.03
N ARG A 628 -16.73 -19.23 -7.70
CA ARG A 628 -15.42 -18.95 -7.12
C ARG A 628 -15.40 -17.61 -6.34
N ARG A 629 -15.95 -16.54 -6.92
CA ARG A 629 -15.98 -15.21 -6.27
C ARG A 629 -16.87 -15.19 -5.03
N ILE A 630 -18.03 -15.80 -5.07
CA ILE A 630 -18.92 -15.89 -3.91
C ILE A 630 -18.22 -16.67 -2.77
N MET A 631 -17.50 -17.72 -3.11
CA MET A 631 -16.78 -18.54 -2.14
C MET A 631 -15.57 -17.84 -1.52
N THR A 632 -14.89 -16.96 -2.27
CA THR A 632 -13.78 -16.14 -1.74
C THR A 632 -14.26 -14.90 -0.96
N GLY A 633 -15.49 -14.45 -1.20
CA GLY A 633 -16.11 -13.29 -0.56
C GLY A 633 -16.89 -13.62 0.72
N LYS A 634 -17.35 -12.56 1.40
CA LYS A 634 -18.19 -12.68 2.61
C LYS A 634 -19.66 -13.01 2.34
N LYS A 635 -20.07 -13.16 1.07
CA LYS A 635 -21.48 -13.36 0.65
C LYS A 635 -21.87 -14.83 0.43
N LYS A 636 -21.38 -15.74 1.26
CA LYS A 636 -21.72 -17.19 1.16
C LYS A 636 -23.21 -17.54 1.34
N SER A 637 -24.03 -16.59 1.75
CA SER A 637 -25.48 -16.76 1.97
C SER A 637 -26.35 -16.17 0.87
N SER A 638 -25.84 -15.95 -0.35
CA SER A 638 -26.63 -15.43 -1.47
C SER A 638 -27.45 -16.52 -2.14
N ASP A 639 -28.65 -16.18 -2.62
CA ASP A 639 -29.50 -17.09 -3.40
C ASP A 639 -28.77 -17.66 -4.62
N THR A 640 -27.88 -16.86 -5.21
CA THR A 640 -27.03 -17.28 -6.34
C THR A 640 -26.08 -18.41 -5.94
N PHE A 641 -25.50 -18.38 -4.73
CA PHE A 641 -24.64 -19.44 -4.24
C PHE A 641 -25.39 -20.77 -4.13
N TYR A 642 -26.56 -20.76 -3.48
CA TYR A 642 -27.38 -21.97 -3.34
C TYR A 642 -27.86 -22.52 -4.66
N ARG A 643 -28.27 -21.66 -5.60
CA ARG A 643 -28.66 -22.07 -6.95
C ARG A 643 -27.52 -22.77 -7.71
N LEU A 644 -26.31 -22.23 -7.64
CA LEU A 644 -25.13 -22.79 -8.29
C LEU A 644 -24.71 -24.11 -7.62
N GLN A 645 -24.82 -24.22 -6.29
CA GLN A 645 -24.56 -25.43 -5.53
C GLN A 645 -25.52 -26.52 -5.91
N GLU A 646 -26.83 -26.24 -5.98
CA GLU A 646 -27.84 -27.19 -6.42
C GLU A 646 -27.59 -27.65 -7.85
N LYS A 647 -27.24 -26.72 -8.75
CA LYS A 647 -26.91 -27.04 -10.15
C LYS A 647 -25.67 -27.95 -10.21
N TYR A 648 -24.65 -27.71 -9.40
CA TYR A 648 -23.46 -28.54 -9.29
C TYR A 648 -23.82 -29.97 -8.93
N PHE A 649 -24.54 -30.20 -7.84
CA PHE A 649 -24.89 -31.55 -7.39
C PHE A 649 -25.86 -32.27 -8.35
N ARG A 650 -26.81 -31.55 -8.92
CA ARG A 650 -27.71 -32.10 -9.95
C ARG A 650 -26.91 -32.58 -11.18
N ASN A 651 -26.04 -31.76 -11.71
CA ASN A 651 -25.21 -32.10 -12.85
C ASN A 651 -24.28 -33.29 -12.56
N CYS A 652 -23.69 -33.37 -11.37
CA CYS A 652 -22.87 -34.50 -10.94
C CYS A 652 -23.68 -35.80 -10.93
N LYS A 653 -24.92 -35.75 -10.44
CA LYS A 653 -25.82 -36.88 -10.43
C LYS A 653 -26.23 -37.30 -11.85
N GLU A 654 -26.51 -36.34 -12.74
CA GLU A 654 -26.82 -36.61 -14.15
C GLU A 654 -25.65 -37.25 -14.89
N ARG A 655 -24.41 -36.94 -14.50
CA ARG A 655 -23.19 -37.56 -15.02
C ARG A 655 -22.88 -38.93 -14.42
N GLY A 656 -23.70 -39.41 -13.47
CA GLY A 656 -23.53 -40.70 -12.81
C GLY A 656 -22.43 -40.76 -11.76
N TYR A 657 -22.00 -39.63 -11.20
CA TYR A 657 -20.97 -39.61 -10.17
C TYR A 657 -21.56 -40.04 -8.80
N PRO A 658 -20.81 -40.84 -8.00
CA PRO A 658 -21.21 -41.15 -6.64
C PRO A 658 -21.37 -39.90 -5.78
N ASP A 659 -22.39 -39.91 -4.90
CA ASP A 659 -22.65 -38.78 -4.00
C ASP A 659 -21.45 -38.44 -3.09
N GLU A 660 -20.74 -39.45 -2.63
CA GLU A 660 -19.53 -39.27 -1.80
C GLU A 660 -18.42 -38.57 -2.56
N LEU A 661 -18.17 -38.93 -3.81
CA LEU A 661 -17.20 -38.27 -4.67
C LEU A 661 -17.59 -36.80 -4.92
N SER A 662 -18.84 -36.55 -5.25
CA SER A 662 -19.36 -35.22 -5.53
C SER A 662 -19.24 -34.30 -4.29
N LYS A 663 -19.52 -34.83 -3.09
CA LYS A 663 -19.37 -34.12 -1.82
C LYS A 663 -17.91 -33.88 -1.48
N GLU A 664 -17.01 -34.81 -1.70
CA GLU A 664 -15.60 -34.68 -1.43
C GLU A 664 -14.96 -33.63 -2.36
N VAL A 665 -15.29 -33.66 -3.66
CA VAL A 665 -14.83 -32.62 -4.61
C VAL A 665 -15.35 -31.25 -4.20
N TRP A 666 -16.63 -31.13 -3.81
CA TRP A 666 -17.18 -29.87 -3.31
C TRP A 666 -16.48 -29.40 -2.05
N ARG A 667 -16.22 -30.28 -1.10
CA ARG A 667 -15.47 -29.94 0.12
C ARG A 667 -14.07 -29.39 -0.19
N GLN A 668 -13.38 -30.00 -1.16
CA GLN A 668 -12.08 -29.50 -1.60
C GLN A 668 -12.21 -28.11 -2.24
N ILE A 669 -13.16 -27.90 -3.15
CA ILE A 669 -13.45 -26.61 -3.75
C ILE A 669 -13.73 -25.57 -2.66
N GLU A 670 -14.56 -25.89 -1.69
CA GLU A 670 -14.94 -24.97 -0.60
C GLU A 670 -13.77 -24.63 0.33
N SER A 671 -12.95 -25.61 0.69
CA SER A 671 -11.75 -25.41 1.52
C SER A 671 -10.71 -24.52 0.82
N PHE A 672 -10.67 -24.59 -0.53
CA PHE A 672 -9.70 -23.87 -1.36
C PHE A 672 -10.07 -22.42 -1.64
N SER A 673 -11.35 -22.14 -1.72
CA SER A 673 -11.85 -20.87 -2.22
C SER A 673 -11.42 -19.66 -1.40
N GLY A 674 -11.19 -19.81 -0.09
CA GLY A 674 -10.74 -18.72 0.79
C GLY A 674 -9.26 -18.37 0.69
N TYR A 675 -8.43 -19.22 0.07
CA TYR A 675 -6.97 -19.12 0.14
C TYR A 675 -6.26 -19.22 -1.21
N SER A 676 -6.98 -19.60 -2.27
CA SER A 676 -6.43 -19.78 -3.61
C SER A 676 -5.95 -18.45 -4.22
N PHE A 677 -4.93 -18.53 -5.08
CA PHE A 677 -4.29 -17.38 -5.68
C PHE A 677 -4.47 -17.37 -7.20
N CYS A 678 -4.46 -16.18 -7.81
CA CYS A 678 -4.56 -16.03 -9.26
C CYS A 678 -3.28 -16.54 -9.94
N LYS A 679 -3.37 -17.54 -10.80
CA LYS A 679 -2.23 -18.11 -11.56
C LYS A 679 -1.55 -17.02 -12.39
N ALA A 680 -2.32 -16.19 -13.07
CA ALA A 680 -1.83 -15.10 -13.89
C ALA A 680 -1.00 -14.08 -13.10
N HIS A 681 -1.39 -13.75 -11.86
CA HIS A 681 -0.62 -12.86 -10.99
C HIS A 681 0.72 -13.50 -10.58
N SER A 682 0.72 -14.76 -10.17
CA SER A 682 1.97 -15.49 -9.86
C SER A 682 2.88 -15.59 -11.09
N ALA A 683 2.30 -15.79 -12.26
CA ALA A 683 3.02 -15.85 -13.53
C ALA A 683 3.69 -14.52 -13.88
N SER A 684 3.00 -13.39 -13.73
CA SER A 684 3.58 -12.06 -13.96
C SER A 684 4.80 -11.82 -13.08
N PHE A 685 4.69 -12.13 -11.79
CA PHE A 685 5.80 -11.98 -10.85
C PHE A 685 6.92 -13.00 -11.05
N ALA A 686 6.60 -14.20 -11.50
CA ALA A 686 7.63 -15.18 -11.85
C ALA A 686 8.43 -14.73 -13.07
N ALA A 687 7.83 -14.10 -14.07
CA ALA A 687 8.53 -13.50 -15.21
C ALA A 687 9.54 -12.44 -14.76
N GLU A 688 9.13 -11.54 -13.88
CA GLU A 688 9.99 -10.51 -13.28
C GLU A 688 11.10 -11.15 -12.40
N SER A 689 10.77 -12.23 -11.67
CA SER A 689 11.78 -13.00 -10.92
C SER A 689 12.86 -13.56 -11.84
N PHE A 690 12.49 -14.07 -13.01
CA PHE A 690 13.46 -14.57 -14.01
C PHE A 690 14.33 -13.44 -14.57
N GLN A 691 13.80 -12.24 -14.80
CA GLN A 691 14.59 -11.07 -15.18
C GLN A 691 15.61 -10.70 -14.09
N SER A 692 15.18 -10.69 -12.83
CA SER A 692 16.06 -10.45 -11.69
C SER A 692 17.14 -11.52 -11.55
N LEU A 693 16.78 -12.80 -11.74
CA LEU A 693 17.71 -13.93 -11.71
C LEU A 693 18.76 -13.82 -12.82
N TYR A 694 18.36 -13.44 -14.02
CA TYR A 694 19.28 -13.24 -15.14
C TYR A 694 20.35 -12.19 -14.79
N LEU A 695 19.94 -11.05 -14.25
CA LEU A 695 20.86 -10.00 -13.82
C LEU A 695 21.74 -10.47 -12.66
N LYS A 696 21.18 -11.17 -11.68
CA LYS A 696 21.94 -11.77 -10.58
C LYS A 696 22.98 -12.80 -11.06
N THR A 697 22.62 -13.60 -12.06
CA THR A 697 23.50 -14.67 -12.59
C THR A 697 24.68 -14.10 -13.37
N TYR A 698 24.46 -13.10 -14.22
CA TYR A 698 25.46 -12.59 -15.14
C TYR A 698 26.12 -11.29 -14.70
N PHE A 699 25.44 -10.49 -13.88
CA PHE A 699 25.87 -9.16 -13.43
C PHE A 699 25.59 -8.96 -11.93
N PRO A 700 26.08 -9.86 -11.06
CA PRO A 700 25.67 -9.88 -9.65
C PRO A 700 26.03 -8.60 -8.90
N LEU A 701 27.14 -7.94 -9.24
CA LEU A 701 27.62 -6.76 -8.52
C LEU A 701 26.79 -5.51 -8.85
N GLU A 702 26.52 -5.28 -10.14
CA GLU A 702 25.66 -4.20 -10.58
C GLU A 702 24.22 -4.42 -10.10
N PHE A 703 23.74 -5.67 -10.13
CA PHE A 703 22.43 -6.02 -9.63
C PHE A 703 22.29 -5.75 -8.13
N MET A 704 23.27 -6.18 -7.31
CA MET A 704 23.24 -5.91 -5.87
C MET A 704 23.38 -4.42 -5.55
N THR A 705 24.15 -3.66 -6.33
CA THR A 705 24.23 -2.20 -6.22
C THR A 705 22.86 -1.55 -6.48
N ALA A 706 22.15 -2.00 -7.52
CA ALA A 706 20.79 -1.55 -7.82
C ALA A 706 19.79 -1.90 -6.71
N VAL A 707 19.88 -3.11 -6.11
CA VAL A 707 19.04 -3.51 -4.99
C VAL A 707 19.27 -2.61 -3.77
N ILE A 708 20.54 -2.31 -3.43
CA ILE A 708 20.89 -1.40 -2.33
C ILE A 708 20.28 -0.02 -2.58
N ASN A 709 20.33 0.50 -3.80
CA ASN A 709 19.85 1.84 -4.16
C ASN A 709 18.34 2.00 -4.15
N ASN A 710 17.58 0.92 -4.27
CA ASN A 710 16.12 0.98 -4.29
C ASN A 710 15.45 0.81 -2.92
N PHE A 711 16.21 0.62 -1.84
CA PHE A 711 15.74 0.56 -0.45
C PHE A 711 14.55 -0.40 -0.21
N GLY A 712 14.39 -1.39 -1.04
CA GLY A 712 13.26 -2.29 -1.00
C GLY A 712 13.68 -3.75 -1.14
N GLY A 713 12.87 -4.63 -0.58
CA GLY A 713 13.08 -6.06 -0.56
C GLY A 713 12.77 -6.63 0.80
N PHE A 714 13.08 -7.90 0.98
CA PHE A 714 12.80 -8.61 2.23
C PHE A 714 13.83 -8.30 3.32
N TYR A 715 15.09 -8.07 2.92
CA TYR A 715 16.22 -7.89 3.82
C TYR A 715 16.57 -6.43 4.08
N SER A 716 17.38 -6.18 5.12
CA SER A 716 17.96 -4.86 5.38
C SER A 716 19.10 -4.55 4.41
N THR A 717 19.44 -3.26 4.27
CA THR A 717 20.60 -2.81 3.47
C THR A 717 21.89 -3.55 3.85
N GLU A 718 22.11 -3.77 5.13
CA GLU A 718 23.25 -4.56 5.64
C GLU A 718 23.36 -5.92 4.98
N GLN A 719 22.23 -6.65 4.85
CA GLN A 719 22.22 -7.98 4.26
C GLN A 719 22.46 -7.94 2.74
N TYR A 720 22.02 -6.90 2.06
CA TYR A 720 22.32 -6.71 0.63
C TYR A 720 23.77 -6.33 0.38
N VAL A 721 24.37 -5.53 1.28
CA VAL A 721 25.83 -5.26 1.26
C VAL A 721 26.63 -6.54 1.53
N HIS A 722 26.18 -7.36 2.49
CA HIS A 722 26.76 -8.67 2.73
C HIS A 722 26.66 -9.57 1.50
N GLU A 723 25.50 -9.67 0.88
CA GLU A 723 25.29 -10.46 -0.34
C GLU A 723 26.17 -9.97 -1.51
N ALA A 724 26.32 -8.66 -1.69
CA ALA A 724 27.21 -8.09 -2.70
C ALA A 724 28.67 -8.56 -2.46
N ARG A 725 29.12 -8.61 -1.20
CA ARG A 725 30.43 -9.13 -0.81
C ARG A 725 30.55 -10.63 -1.11
N MET A 726 29.53 -11.42 -0.80
CA MET A 726 29.49 -12.86 -1.13
C MET A 726 29.52 -13.11 -2.64
N CYS A 727 29.02 -12.16 -3.45
CA CYS A 727 29.12 -12.18 -4.92
C CYS A 727 30.48 -11.70 -5.44
N GLY A 728 31.42 -11.32 -4.57
CA GLY A 728 32.79 -10.92 -4.95
C GLY A 728 33.04 -9.42 -5.00
N ALA A 729 32.13 -8.58 -4.51
CA ALA A 729 32.33 -7.14 -4.45
C ALA A 729 33.35 -6.78 -3.34
N LYS A 730 34.24 -5.85 -3.65
CA LYS A 730 34.97 -5.07 -2.65
C LYS A 730 34.05 -3.95 -2.16
N ILE A 731 33.68 -3.95 -0.87
CA ILE A 731 32.83 -2.93 -0.29
C ILE A 731 33.68 -1.87 0.38
N GLU A 732 33.45 -0.61 0.02
CA GLU A 732 34.13 0.56 0.58
C GLU A 732 33.12 1.46 1.31
N ALA A 733 33.54 2.01 2.45
CA ALA A 733 32.77 3.02 3.17
C ALA A 733 32.53 4.26 2.30
N PRO A 734 31.56 5.09 2.65
CA PRO A 734 31.35 6.38 1.98
C PRO A 734 32.66 7.17 1.85
N CYS A 735 32.88 7.80 0.68
CA CYS A 735 34.07 8.56 0.36
C CYS A 735 33.68 9.80 -0.43
N VAL A 736 34.16 10.98 -0.03
CA VAL A 736 33.80 12.23 -0.73
C VAL A 736 34.27 12.27 -2.17
N ASN A 737 35.38 11.53 -2.50
CA ASN A 737 35.92 11.47 -3.85
C ASN A 737 35.39 10.33 -4.72
N ASN A 738 34.75 9.30 -4.12
CA ASN A 738 34.33 8.14 -4.89
C ASN A 738 32.83 7.85 -4.77
N SER A 739 32.19 8.15 -3.64
CA SER A 739 30.75 7.91 -3.48
C SER A 739 29.92 8.95 -4.24
N THR A 740 28.76 8.50 -4.73
CA THR A 740 27.68 9.39 -5.16
C THR A 740 26.63 9.49 -4.06
N TYR A 741 25.55 10.21 -4.32
CA TYR A 741 24.42 10.24 -3.38
C TYR A 741 23.87 8.84 -3.14
N LEU A 742 23.61 8.08 -4.21
CA LEU A 742 23.32 6.65 -4.15
C LEU A 742 24.62 5.83 -4.15
N THR A 743 24.53 4.55 -3.79
CA THR A 743 25.65 3.60 -3.90
C THR A 743 26.06 3.41 -5.35
N ASN A 744 27.34 3.41 -5.63
CA ASN A 744 27.88 3.28 -6.96
C ASN A 744 28.95 2.21 -7.05
N ILE A 745 29.23 1.75 -8.28
CA ILE A 745 30.18 0.69 -8.56
C ILE A 745 31.22 1.15 -9.60
N TYR A 746 32.50 0.81 -9.37
CA TYR A 746 33.59 0.96 -10.32
C TYR A 746 34.33 -0.39 -10.43
N GLY A 747 34.18 -1.06 -11.59
CA GLY A 747 34.69 -2.43 -11.76
C GLY A 747 34.03 -3.39 -10.78
N THR A 748 34.81 -3.86 -9.77
CA THR A 748 34.32 -4.75 -8.69
C THR A 748 34.21 -4.06 -7.34
N THR A 749 34.52 -2.76 -7.26
CA THR A 749 34.46 -1.99 -6.01
C THR A 749 33.15 -1.23 -5.91
N ILE A 750 32.40 -1.46 -4.85
CA ILE A 750 31.16 -0.78 -4.52
C ILE A 750 31.44 0.23 -3.39
N TYR A 751 31.18 1.50 -3.67
CA TYR A 751 31.22 2.58 -2.68
C TYR A 751 29.82 2.84 -2.13
N ILE A 752 29.66 2.69 -0.82
CA ILE A 752 28.38 2.97 -0.16
C ILE A 752 28.01 4.44 -0.39
N GLY A 753 26.78 4.69 -0.79
CA GLY A 753 26.29 6.03 -1.08
C GLY A 753 26.14 6.92 0.15
N LEU A 754 26.27 8.22 -0.03
CA LEU A 754 26.13 9.21 1.04
C LEU A 754 24.72 9.19 1.69
N ILE A 755 23.69 8.74 0.96
CA ILE A 755 22.33 8.59 1.47
C ILE A 755 22.22 7.61 2.67
N HIS A 756 23.17 6.68 2.81
CA HIS A 756 23.15 5.72 3.91
C HIS A 756 23.72 6.26 5.21
N LEU A 757 24.36 7.46 5.20
CA LEU A 757 24.85 8.09 6.41
C LEU A 757 23.72 8.69 7.22
N ALA A 758 23.54 8.19 8.43
CA ALA A 758 22.57 8.74 9.36
C ALA A 758 22.90 10.23 9.65
N ASN A 759 21.86 11.04 9.66
CA ASN A 759 21.94 12.48 9.97
C ASN A 759 22.73 13.35 8.97
N LEU A 760 23.23 12.81 7.86
CA LEU A 760 23.81 13.64 6.79
C LEU A 760 22.68 14.32 6.00
N GLU A 761 22.74 15.63 5.87
CA GLU A 761 21.74 16.39 5.12
C GLU A 761 21.76 16.06 3.63
N GLN A 762 20.57 15.76 3.07
CA GLN A 762 20.45 15.40 1.65
C GLN A 762 21.02 16.49 0.72
N LYS A 763 20.73 17.76 1.00
CA LYS A 763 21.24 18.89 0.21
C LYS A 763 22.76 18.95 0.22
N LEU A 764 23.37 18.70 1.37
CA LEU A 764 24.83 18.64 1.50
C LEU A 764 25.42 17.47 0.70
N ALA A 765 24.80 16.28 0.80
CA ALA A 765 25.25 15.11 0.06
C ALA A 765 25.23 15.35 -1.48
N HIS A 766 24.19 16.00 -1.99
CA HIS A 766 24.14 16.39 -3.41
C HIS A 766 25.21 17.44 -3.73
N ALA A 767 25.38 18.49 -2.91
CA ALA A 767 26.37 19.53 -3.12
C ALA A 767 27.80 18.98 -3.18
N ILE A 768 28.15 17.99 -2.33
CA ILE A 768 29.45 17.30 -2.37
C ILE A 768 29.69 16.64 -3.72
N VAL A 769 28.69 15.95 -4.24
CA VAL A 769 28.82 15.21 -5.52
C VAL A 769 28.87 16.17 -6.71
N GLU A 770 28.00 17.18 -6.74
CA GLU A 770 27.91 18.16 -7.82
C GLU A 770 29.19 19.01 -7.91
N GLU A 771 29.69 19.50 -6.78
CA GLU A 771 30.91 20.31 -6.70
C GLU A 771 32.14 19.51 -7.21
N ARG A 772 32.25 18.24 -6.81
CA ARG A 772 33.28 17.34 -7.31
C ARG A 772 33.17 17.11 -8.83
N GLN A 773 31.97 16.95 -9.37
CA GLN A 773 31.76 16.75 -10.80
C GLN A 773 32.18 17.95 -11.63
N ILE A 774 32.02 19.17 -11.07
CA ILE A 774 32.36 20.42 -11.78
C ILE A 774 33.86 20.74 -11.66
N HIS A 775 34.44 20.62 -10.47
CA HIS A 775 35.78 21.12 -10.16
C HIS A 775 36.82 20.00 -9.89
N GLY A 776 36.45 18.72 -10.06
CA GLY A 776 37.33 17.57 -9.84
C GLY A 776 37.43 17.17 -8.37
N ASP A 777 38.24 16.13 -8.11
CA ASP A 777 38.39 15.54 -6.79
C ASP A 777 38.92 16.55 -5.75
N TYR A 778 38.48 16.37 -4.50
CA TYR A 778 38.98 17.12 -3.35
C TYR A 778 40.43 16.69 -3.06
N ARG A 779 41.29 17.64 -2.78
CA ARG A 779 42.71 17.42 -2.58
C ARG A 779 43.15 17.34 -1.11
N SER A 780 42.38 17.95 -0.21
CA SER A 780 42.62 17.95 1.25
C SER A 780 41.32 18.27 1.98
N LEU A 781 41.30 18.12 3.30
CA LEU A 781 40.18 18.54 4.14
C LEU A 781 39.94 20.08 4.01
N LYS A 782 41.01 20.85 3.93
CA LYS A 782 40.98 22.32 3.74
C LYS A 782 40.34 22.67 2.38
N ASP A 783 40.75 22.02 1.27
CA ASP A 783 40.15 22.19 -0.05
C ASP A 783 38.64 21.86 -0.02
N PHE A 784 38.27 20.73 0.62
CA PHE A 784 36.88 20.35 0.78
C PHE A 784 36.03 21.40 1.49
N THR A 785 36.52 21.92 2.64
CA THR A 785 35.77 22.90 3.43
C THR A 785 35.75 24.31 2.82
N HIS A 786 36.66 24.64 1.92
CA HIS A 786 36.58 25.83 1.10
C HIS A 786 35.50 25.75 0.02
N ARG A 787 35.37 24.58 -0.59
CA ARG A 787 34.44 24.34 -1.69
C ARG A 787 33.02 24.02 -1.20
N ILE A 788 32.90 23.40 -0.03
CA ILE A 788 31.63 22.95 0.54
C ILE A 788 31.33 23.72 1.84
N ASN A 789 30.17 24.37 1.86
CA ASN A 789 29.67 24.97 3.11
C ASN A 789 29.07 23.87 4.01
N ILE A 790 29.82 23.49 5.05
CA ILE A 790 29.47 22.34 5.92
C ILE A 790 29.57 22.75 7.39
N SER A 791 28.64 22.30 8.24
CA SER A 791 28.71 22.47 9.68
C SER A 791 29.77 21.56 10.31
N LYS A 792 30.26 21.92 11.50
CA LYS A 792 31.20 21.09 12.25
C LYS A 792 30.71 19.71 12.52
N GLU A 793 29.42 19.57 12.83
CA GLU A 793 28.77 18.30 13.13
C GLU A 793 28.69 17.41 11.88
N GLN A 794 28.25 17.95 10.73
CA GLN A 794 28.17 17.21 9.48
C GLN A 794 29.57 16.77 8.98
N LEU A 795 30.58 17.62 9.15
CA LEU A 795 31.95 17.29 8.81
C LEU A 795 32.50 16.16 9.71
N GLU A 796 32.12 16.16 11.00
CA GLU A 796 32.49 15.10 11.93
C GLU A 796 31.94 13.73 11.50
N PHE A 797 30.69 13.65 11.04
CA PHE A 797 30.14 12.41 10.50
C PHE A 797 30.97 11.87 9.33
N LEU A 798 31.36 12.75 8.40
CA LEU A 798 32.19 12.36 7.26
C LEU A 798 33.59 11.91 7.68
N ILE A 799 34.21 12.55 8.65
CA ILE A 799 35.52 12.13 9.18
C ILE A 799 35.41 10.79 9.88
N ARG A 800 34.42 10.61 10.75
CA ARG A 800 34.22 9.37 11.54
C ARG A 800 33.98 8.16 10.65
N ILE A 801 33.21 8.31 9.57
CA ILE A 801 32.98 7.20 8.62
C ILE A 801 34.21 6.89 7.74
N GLY A 802 35.25 7.68 7.80
CA GLY A 802 36.45 7.53 6.98
C GLY A 802 36.29 8.08 5.55
N ALA A 803 35.39 9.08 5.33
CA ALA A 803 35.13 9.64 4.00
C ALA A 803 36.34 10.38 3.40
N PHE A 804 37.36 10.70 4.22
CA PHE A 804 38.60 11.35 3.83
C PHE A 804 39.83 10.42 3.93
N ARG A 805 39.67 9.08 3.99
CA ARG A 805 40.76 8.10 4.12
C ARG A 805 41.82 8.19 3.02
N TRP A 806 41.46 8.73 1.89
CA TRP A 806 42.36 8.95 0.74
C TRP A 806 43.43 10.03 1.04
N THR A 807 43.26 10.88 2.06
CA THR A 807 44.28 11.88 2.47
C THR A 807 45.50 11.22 3.14
N GLY A 808 45.37 10.00 3.61
CA GLY A 808 46.38 9.30 4.40
C GLY A 808 46.49 9.72 5.85
N LEU A 809 45.69 10.72 6.27
CA LEU A 809 45.59 11.18 7.65
C LEU A 809 44.66 10.24 8.43
N ASN A 810 44.98 10.02 9.71
CA ASN A 810 44.11 9.27 10.60
C ASN A 810 42.90 10.13 11.05
N LYS A 811 41.92 9.49 11.63
CA LYS A 811 40.67 10.13 12.09
C LYS A 811 40.91 11.28 13.06
N TYR A 812 41.81 11.11 13.99
CA TYR A 812 42.09 12.13 15.02
C TYR A 812 42.85 13.34 14.46
N GLU A 813 43.73 13.12 13.49
CA GLU A 813 44.41 14.21 12.76
C GLU A 813 43.38 15.05 11.99
N LEU A 814 42.46 14.40 11.30
CA LEU A 814 41.35 15.06 10.59
C LEU A 814 40.39 15.80 11.55
N MET A 815 40.12 15.23 12.74
CA MET A 815 39.31 15.91 13.78
C MET A 815 39.98 17.12 14.32
N TRP A 816 41.30 17.09 14.46
CA TRP A 816 42.08 18.25 14.85
C TRP A 816 42.08 19.31 13.77
N GLU A 817 42.33 18.95 12.53
CA GLU A 817 42.30 19.86 11.37
C GLU A 817 40.91 20.50 11.20
N LYS A 818 39.83 19.74 11.44
CA LYS A 818 38.45 20.25 11.46
C LYS A 818 38.28 21.47 12.37
N ASN A 819 38.89 21.43 13.57
CA ASN A 819 38.80 22.55 14.53
C ASN A 819 39.60 23.76 14.07
N ALA A 820 40.73 23.56 13.40
CA ALA A 820 41.53 24.64 12.85
C ALA A 820 40.81 25.36 11.68
N VAL A 821 40.23 24.57 10.77
CA VAL A 821 39.51 25.07 9.58
C VAL A 821 38.21 25.80 9.95
N HIS A 822 37.52 25.39 10.99
CA HIS A 822 36.25 26.01 11.43
C HIS A 822 36.43 27.10 12.49
N ASN A 823 37.62 27.68 12.63
CA ASN A 823 37.80 28.81 13.54
C ASN A 823 37.05 30.03 13.00
N PRO A 824 36.06 30.58 13.73
CA PRO A 824 35.25 31.71 13.27
C PRO A 824 36.04 32.98 13.05
N LEU A 825 37.21 33.12 13.68
CA LEU A 825 38.12 34.25 13.49
C LEU A 825 38.78 34.23 12.12
N ILE A 826 38.88 33.08 11.44
CA ILE A 826 39.49 32.94 10.10
C ILE A 826 38.48 33.19 9.00
N LYS A 827 37.21 32.84 9.22
CA LYS A 827 36.12 32.96 8.21
C LYS A 827 35.79 34.43 7.81
N HIS A 828 36.11 35.42 8.67
CA HIS A 828 35.76 36.81 8.38
C HIS A 828 36.85 37.62 7.65
N VAL A 829 38.01 37.05 7.41
CA VAL A 829 39.15 37.81 6.85
C VAL A 829 39.28 37.68 5.33
N TYR A 830 38.73 36.63 4.68
CA TYR A 830 39.02 36.40 3.27
C TYR A 830 37.78 35.95 2.46
N ALA A 831 37.04 36.91 1.95
CA ALA A 831 36.11 36.75 0.84
C ALA A 831 36.79 37.22 -0.47
N GLY A 832 37.92 36.60 -0.85
CA GLY A 832 38.64 36.88 -2.08
C GLY A 832 39.85 35.97 -2.23
N GLU A 833 40.36 35.81 -3.49
CA GLU A 833 41.59 35.10 -3.75
C GLU A 833 42.74 35.66 -2.90
N MET A 834 43.39 34.78 -2.13
CA MET A 834 44.54 35.21 -1.34
C MET A 834 45.71 35.51 -2.26
N LEU A 835 46.26 36.70 -2.11
CA LEU A 835 47.44 37.13 -2.88
C LEU A 835 48.73 36.38 -2.48
N PHE A 836 48.72 35.70 -1.33
CA PHE A 836 49.86 34.92 -0.82
C PHE A 836 49.34 33.69 -0.11
N ASP A 837 49.88 32.51 -0.45
CA ASP A 837 49.73 31.30 0.34
C ASP A 837 50.48 31.45 1.65
N THR A 838 49.75 31.59 2.75
CA THR A 838 50.37 31.44 4.07
C THR A 838 50.60 29.96 4.30
N GLU A 839 51.86 29.57 4.49
CA GLU A 839 52.17 28.19 4.90
C GLU A 839 51.35 27.88 6.18
N PRO A 840 50.69 26.71 6.21
CA PRO A 840 49.94 26.33 7.40
C PRO A 840 50.92 26.16 8.57
N GLU A 841 50.57 26.69 9.75
CA GLU A 841 51.32 26.36 10.98
C GLU A 841 51.30 24.83 11.17
N ASN A 842 52.51 24.22 11.05
CA ASN A 842 52.67 22.80 11.30
C ASN A 842 52.68 22.55 12.81
N TYR A 843 51.53 22.08 13.32
CA TYR A 843 51.47 21.60 14.72
C TYR A 843 51.96 20.18 14.79
N THR A 844 52.92 19.91 15.67
CA THR A 844 53.30 18.53 16.00
C THR A 844 52.23 17.93 16.88
N LEU A 845 51.36 17.17 16.26
CA LEU A 845 50.29 16.44 16.99
C LEU A 845 50.85 15.24 17.76
N PRO A 846 50.34 14.95 18.98
CA PRO A 846 50.63 13.71 19.64
C PRO A 846 50.14 12.57 18.75
N ILE A 847 50.89 11.45 18.74
CA ILE A 847 50.45 10.25 18.00
C ILE A 847 49.23 9.70 18.71
N LEU A 848 48.07 9.98 18.18
CA LEU A 848 46.78 9.44 18.62
C LEU A 848 46.51 8.22 17.75
N ALA A 849 46.65 7.04 18.32
CA ALA A 849 46.32 5.80 17.64
C ALA A 849 44.81 5.52 17.74
N GLU A 850 44.19 5.12 16.64
CA GLU A 850 42.84 4.61 16.65
C GLU A 850 42.78 3.32 17.48
N THR A 851 41.73 3.15 18.27
CA THR A 851 41.50 1.93 19.03
C THR A 851 41.05 0.79 18.10
N GLU A 852 41.38 -0.44 18.48
CA GLU A 852 40.91 -1.61 17.73
C GLU A 852 39.38 -1.61 17.67
N HIS A 853 38.80 -1.86 16.50
CA HIS A 853 37.37 -1.87 16.22
C HIS A 853 36.65 -0.50 16.29
N GLU A 854 37.33 0.60 16.55
CA GLU A 854 36.69 1.94 16.62
C GLU A 854 35.95 2.28 15.31
N GLN A 855 36.56 1.98 14.16
CA GLN A 855 35.93 2.19 12.87
C GLN A 855 34.61 1.42 12.72
N ALA A 856 34.56 0.18 13.21
CA ALA A 856 33.34 -0.64 13.17
C ALA A 856 32.22 -0.06 14.04
N PHE A 857 32.56 0.51 15.20
CA PHE A 857 31.56 1.18 16.05
C PHE A 857 31.04 2.49 15.43
N ASP A 858 31.92 3.26 14.76
CA ASP A 858 31.49 4.43 13.98
C ASP A 858 30.56 4.04 12.82
N GLU A 859 30.85 2.95 12.13
CA GLU A 859 29.99 2.39 11.08
C GLU A 859 28.64 1.95 11.62
N ILE A 860 28.60 1.26 12.77
CA ILE A 860 27.35 0.84 13.43
C ILE A 860 26.51 2.07 13.79
N GLU A 861 27.12 3.14 14.27
CA GLU A 861 26.43 4.38 14.64
C GLU A 861 25.92 5.14 13.41
N LEU A 862 26.74 5.27 12.38
CA LEU A 862 26.47 6.14 11.22
C LEU A 862 25.80 5.43 10.04
N LEU A 863 26.02 4.12 9.84
CA LEU A 863 25.39 3.32 8.79
C LEU A 863 24.30 2.38 9.34
N GLY A 864 24.34 2.08 10.66
CA GLY A 864 23.48 1.09 11.30
C GLY A 864 24.02 -0.34 11.26
N PHE A 865 25.21 -0.55 10.70
CA PHE A 865 25.88 -1.87 10.62
C PHE A 865 27.40 -1.71 10.36
N PRO A 866 28.23 -2.68 10.79
CA PRO A 866 29.66 -2.64 10.51
C PRO A 866 29.96 -3.13 9.09
N LEU A 867 30.99 -2.60 8.47
CA LEU A 867 31.49 -3.09 7.16
C LEU A 867 32.50 -4.24 7.32
N CYS A 868 33.07 -4.45 8.52
CA CYS A 868 33.83 -5.65 8.87
C CYS A 868 32.90 -6.86 9.11
N ASN A 869 33.50 -8.04 9.31
CA ASN A 869 32.72 -9.21 9.72
C ASN A 869 32.20 -9.01 11.17
N PRO A 870 30.87 -9.04 11.42
CA PRO A 870 30.33 -8.86 12.78
C PRO A 870 30.87 -9.80 13.83
N PHE A 871 31.38 -10.96 13.43
CA PHE A 871 32.01 -11.93 14.33
C PHE A 871 33.37 -11.48 14.85
N ASP A 872 34.05 -10.54 14.19
CA ASP A 872 35.31 -9.97 14.66
C ASP A 872 35.11 -9.09 15.91
N LEU A 873 33.90 -8.58 16.11
CA LEU A 873 33.52 -7.79 17.27
C LEU A 873 33.18 -8.62 18.52
N LEU A 874 33.19 -9.97 18.44
CA LEU A 874 32.86 -10.84 19.58
C LEU A 874 34.00 -10.95 20.57
N GLN A 875 33.69 -10.91 21.87
CA GLN A 875 34.66 -11.20 22.95
C GLN A 875 35.17 -12.64 22.89
N THR A 876 34.38 -13.57 22.36
CA THR A 876 34.76 -14.98 22.25
C THR A 876 35.28 -15.31 20.86
N LYS A 877 36.29 -16.21 20.80
CA LYS A 877 36.80 -16.77 19.55
C LYS A 877 36.02 -18.00 19.08
N PHE A 878 35.06 -18.48 19.83
CA PHE A 878 34.24 -19.64 19.45
C PHE A 878 33.31 -19.24 18.28
N ARG A 879 33.26 -20.07 17.23
CA ARG A 879 32.47 -19.80 16.02
C ARG A 879 31.44 -20.90 15.70
N GLY A 880 31.17 -21.80 16.65
CA GLY A 880 30.30 -22.98 16.51
C GLY A 880 31.05 -24.28 16.38
N ASP A 881 30.38 -25.39 16.65
CA ASP A 881 30.87 -26.74 16.41
C ASP A 881 30.93 -27.08 14.93
N ILE A 882 29.99 -26.55 14.16
CA ILE A 882 29.82 -26.69 12.70
C ILE A 882 29.44 -25.35 12.05
N LYS A 883 29.63 -25.27 10.75
CA LYS A 883 29.18 -24.16 9.88
C LYS A 883 27.91 -24.55 9.16
N ALA A 884 27.24 -23.55 8.59
CA ALA A 884 25.98 -23.73 7.84
C ALA A 884 26.11 -24.77 6.69
N THR A 885 27.21 -24.73 5.96
CA THR A 885 27.50 -25.66 4.85
C THR A 885 27.62 -27.11 5.28
N GLN A 886 27.96 -27.38 6.56
CA GLN A 886 28.16 -28.71 7.09
C GLN A 886 26.89 -29.31 7.72
N MET A 887 25.79 -28.55 7.85
CA MET A 887 24.59 -29.01 8.55
C MET A 887 24.06 -30.36 8.05
N LYS A 888 24.15 -30.62 6.74
CA LYS A 888 23.66 -31.88 6.16
C LYS A 888 24.42 -33.12 6.66
N ASP A 889 25.68 -32.96 7.07
CA ASP A 889 26.50 -34.05 7.57
C ASP A 889 26.20 -34.37 9.05
N TYR A 890 25.48 -33.50 9.75
CA TYR A 890 25.15 -33.61 11.17
C TYR A 890 23.64 -33.81 11.43
N LEU A 891 22.91 -34.36 10.48
CA LEU A 891 21.49 -34.65 10.64
C LEU A 891 21.22 -35.54 11.85
N GLY A 892 20.23 -35.14 12.65
CA GLY A 892 19.84 -35.83 13.88
C GLY A 892 20.74 -35.56 15.10
N GLN A 893 21.88 -34.89 14.93
CA GLN A 893 22.81 -34.54 16.02
C GLN A 893 22.45 -33.18 16.63
N THR A 894 22.82 -33.02 17.91
CA THR A 894 22.69 -31.75 18.62
C THR A 894 24.03 -31.03 18.57
N VAL A 895 24.03 -29.81 18.05
CA VAL A 895 25.22 -28.99 17.79
C VAL A 895 25.04 -27.57 18.31
N ARG A 896 26.17 -26.90 18.58
CA ARG A 896 26.19 -25.45 18.83
C ARG A 896 26.60 -24.74 17.54
N MET A 897 25.81 -23.77 17.13
CA MET A 897 26.17 -22.87 16.03
C MET A 897 26.26 -21.44 16.55
N VAL A 898 27.11 -20.64 15.94
CA VAL A 898 27.13 -19.19 16.18
C VAL A 898 26.63 -18.51 14.93
N GLY A 899 25.60 -17.70 15.08
CA GLY A 899 24.98 -17.04 13.96
C GLY A 899 24.71 -15.55 14.21
N TYR A 900 24.91 -14.74 13.17
CA TYR A 900 24.50 -13.35 13.17
C TYR A 900 23.04 -13.23 12.74
N TYR A 901 22.23 -12.54 13.54
CA TYR A 901 20.80 -12.40 13.34
C TYR A 901 20.48 -11.66 12.03
N VAL A 902 19.70 -12.27 11.16
CA VAL A 902 19.21 -11.68 9.91
C VAL A 902 17.74 -11.25 10.05
N CYS A 903 16.86 -12.21 10.28
CA CYS A 903 15.43 -11.94 10.44
C CYS A 903 14.73 -13.06 11.20
N ARG A 904 13.49 -12.79 11.62
CA ARG A 904 12.60 -13.80 12.21
C ARG A 904 11.17 -13.62 11.75
N LYS A 905 10.41 -14.70 11.75
CA LYS A 905 8.99 -14.72 11.45
C LYS A 905 8.20 -15.37 12.58
N TRP A 906 7.24 -14.64 13.12
CA TRP A 906 6.27 -15.15 14.07
C TRP A 906 5.23 -16.02 13.37
N VAL A 907 4.92 -17.18 13.95
CA VAL A 907 3.87 -18.08 13.48
C VAL A 907 3.11 -18.61 14.68
N THR A 908 1.81 -18.81 14.53
CA THR A 908 0.97 -19.42 15.55
C THR A 908 0.84 -20.92 15.25
N THR A 909 1.09 -21.75 16.24
CA THR A 909 0.89 -23.20 16.13
C THR A 909 -0.60 -23.56 16.04
N SER A 910 -0.93 -24.79 15.67
CA SER A 910 -2.31 -25.28 15.67
C SER A 910 -3.00 -25.22 17.04
N LYS A 911 -2.22 -25.13 18.13
CA LYS A 911 -2.72 -24.98 19.51
C LYS A 911 -2.87 -23.53 19.94
N GLY A 912 -2.54 -22.55 19.07
CA GLY A 912 -2.59 -21.13 19.39
C GLY A 912 -1.32 -20.55 20.01
N ASP A 913 -0.30 -21.35 20.26
CA ASP A 913 0.97 -20.89 20.84
C ASP A 913 1.86 -20.22 19.81
N LEU A 914 2.65 -19.23 20.24
CA LEU A 914 3.63 -18.55 19.39
C LEU A 914 4.90 -19.34 19.21
N MET A 915 5.40 -19.45 17.98
CA MET A 915 6.71 -19.94 17.62
C MET A 915 7.41 -19.01 16.63
N ASN A 916 8.72 -19.15 16.46
CA ASN A 916 9.52 -18.38 15.54
C ASN A 916 10.30 -19.25 14.56
N PHE A 917 10.37 -18.80 13.31
CA PHE A 917 11.43 -19.18 12.40
C PHE A 917 12.47 -18.04 12.38
N GLY A 918 13.72 -18.36 12.66
CA GLY A 918 14.83 -17.43 12.61
C GLY A 918 15.74 -17.76 11.44
N THR A 919 16.30 -16.75 10.79
CA THR A 919 17.36 -16.89 9.79
C THR A 919 18.59 -16.17 10.30
N MET A 920 19.73 -16.82 10.23
CA MET A 920 21.04 -16.33 10.67
C MET A 920 22.09 -16.57 9.59
N THR A 921 23.22 -15.85 9.66
CA THR A 921 24.43 -16.15 8.89
C THR A 921 25.53 -16.64 9.80
N ASP A 922 26.31 -17.61 9.36
CA ASP A 922 27.51 -18.06 10.08
C ASP A 922 28.72 -17.14 9.82
N VAL A 923 29.87 -17.44 10.39
CA VAL A 923 31.10 -16.65 10.26
C VAL A 923 31.58 -16.53 8.81
N ASP A 924 31.31 -17.51 7.96
CA ASP A 924 31.66 -17.49 6.56
C ASP A 924 30.60 -16.76 5.68
N GLY A 925 29.52 -16.29 6.32
CA GLY A 925 28.46 -15.56 5.66
C GLY A 925 27.34 -16.41 5.06
N HIS A 926 27.34 -17.72 5.30
CA HIS A 926 26.30 -18.62 4.78
C HIS A 926 25.07 -18.63 5.68
N PHE A 927 23.89 -18.62 5.05
CA PHE A 927 22.62 -18.63 5.75
C PHE A 927 22.29 -20.00 6.32
N PHE A 928 21.70 -20.02 7.51
CA PHE A 928 21.04 -21.18 8.10
C PHE A 928 19.77 -20.77 8.83
N ASP A 929 18.79 -21.66 8.82
CA ASP A 929 17.50 -21.42 9.46
C ASP A 929 17.38 -22.14 10.79
N THR A 930 16.70 -21.48 11.73
CA THR A 930 16.45 -21.96 13.09
C THR A 930 14.96 -22.01 13.36
N VAL A 931 14.52 -23.05 14.07
CA VAL A 931 13.12 -23.24 14.49
C VAL A 931 13.04 -23.15 15.99
N HIS A 932 12.25 -22.18 16.48
CA HIS A 932 12.07 -21.92 17.92
C HIS A 932 10.65 -22.27 18.31
N PHE A 933 10.46 -23.45 18.88
CA PHE A 933 9.18 -23.87 19.41
C PHE A 933 8.79 -23.10 20.69
N PRO A 934 7.51 -23.09 21.08
CA PRO A 934 7.05 -22.28 22.21
C PRO A 934 7.84 -22.45 23.51
N PRO A 935 8.28 -23.67 23.95
CA PRO A 935 9.05 -23.80 25.15
C PRO A 935 10.44 -23.12 25.08
N SER A 936 11.16 -23.30 23.96
CA SER A 936 12.49 -22.68 23.79
C SER A 936 12.39 -21.19 23.60
N LEU A 937 11.36 -20.73 22.86
CA LEU A 937 11.11 -19.30 22.63
C LEU A 937 10.78 -18.56 23.93
N LYS A 938 9.99 -19.17 24.83
CA LYS A 938 9.64 -18.59 26.12
C LYS A 938 10.85 -18.48 27.05
N ALA A 939 11.76 -19.48 27.02
CA ALA A 939 12.95 -19.50 27.84
C ALA A 939 14.09 -18.63 27.29
N TYR A 940 14.22 -18.56 25.95
CA TYR A 940 15.34 -17.92 25.26
C TYR A 940 14.80 -17.02 24.11
N ALA A 941 14.33 -15.84 24.46
CA ALA A 941 13.81 -14.88 23.49
C ALA A 941 14.94 -14.17 22.72
N PHE A 942 14.67 -13.77 21.48
CA PHE A 942 15.57 -12.91 20.72
C PHE A 942 15.70 -11.52 21.36
N GLN A 943 16.94 -11.04 21.48
CA GLN A 943 17.30 -9.75 22.11
C GLN A 943 17.78 -8.72 21.07
N GLY A 944 17.16 -8.70 19.87
CA GLY A 944 17.51 -7.77 18.79
C GLY A 944 18.68 -8.24 17.92
N LYS A 945 19.28 -7.32 17.15
CA LYS A 945 20.44 -7.59 16.30
C LYS A 945 21.66 -8.03 17.12
N GLY A 946 22.54 -8.81 16.51
CA GLY A 946 23.82 -9.27 17.07
C GLY A 946 24.05 -10.73 16.79
N CYS A 947 25.18 -11.23 17.29
CA CYS A 947 25.54 -12.64 17.20
C CYS A 947 24.94 -13.44 18.36
N TYR A 948 24.52 -14.66 18.08
CA TYR A 948 23.93 -15.60 19.03
C TYR A 948 24.66 -16.94 18.97
N ILE A 949 24.87 -17.54 20.12
CA ILE A 949 25.17 -18.97 20.22
C ILE A 949 23.84 -19.71 20.35
N VAL A 950 23.64 -20.70 19.48
CA VAL A 950 22.40 -21.47 19.38
C VAL A 950 22.72 -22.95 19.53
N LEU A 951 22.12 -23.61 20.49
CA LEU A 951 22.20 -25.07 20.69
C LEU A 951 20.90 -25.68 20.16
N GLY A 952 21.00 -26.62 19.24
CA GLY A 952 19.82 -27.26 18.68
C GLY A 952 20.13 -28.55 17.96
N LYS A 953 19.07 -29.29 17.60
CA LYS A 953 19.17 -30.51 16.81
C LYS A 953 19.04 -30.16 15.33
N VAL A 954 19.97 -30.70 14.53
CA VAL A 954 19.88 -30.55 13.07
C VAL A 954 18.79 -31.48 12.53
N VAL A 955 17.81 -30.92 11.84
CA VAL A 955 16.69 -31.68 11.27
C VAL A 955 16.63 -31.47 9.76
N ASP A 956 16.16 -32.48 9.05
CA ASP A 956 15.92 -32.40 7.60
C ASP A 956 14.42 -32.21 7.30
N ASP A 957 14.11 -31.33 6.40
CA ASP A 957 12.76 -31.14 5.88
C ASP A 957 12.81 -31.12 4.34
N PHE A 958 12.62 -32.29 3.73
CA PHE A 958 12.72 -32.52 2.28
C PHE A 958 14.07 -32.08 1.66
N GLY A 959 15.18 -32.37 2.30
CA GLY A 959 16.53 -32.04 1.86
C GLY A 959 17.00 -30.63 2.25
N PHE A 960 16.20 -29.89 3.01
CA PHE A 960 16.55 -28.60 3.59
C PHE A 960 16.86 -28.75 5.07
N ALA A 961 18.14 -28.63 5.43
CA ALA A 961 18.59 -28.74 6.82
C ALA A 961 18.27 -27.47 7.61
N SER A 962 17.73 -27.60 8.81
CA SER A 962 17.46 -26.51 9.76
C SER A 962 17.82 -26.91 11.19
N LEU A 963 17.98 -25.94 12.08
CA LEU A 963 18.34 -26.15 13.48
C LEU A 963 17.12 -25.99 14.39
N GLU A 964 16.65 -27.08 14.99
CA GLU A 964 15.60 -27.07 16.02
C GLU A 964 16.19 -26.66 17.36
N VAL A 965 15.91 -25.43 17.79
CA VAL A 965 16.61 -24.77 18.91
C VAL A 965 16.09 -25.22 20.26
N SER A 966 17.02 -25.65 21.10
CA SER A 966 16.74 -25.95 22.52
C SER A 966 17.19 -24.82 23.46
N LYS A 967 18.34 -24.17 23.18
CA LYS A 967 18.86 -23.04 23.95
C LYS A 967 19.49 -22.00 23.05
N MET A 968 19.44 -20.74 23.46
CA MET A 968 20.03 -19.64 22.71
C MET A 968 20.46 -18.52 23.64
N GLU A 969 21.59 -17.88 23.35
CA GLU A 969 22.09 -16.73 24.09
C GLU A 969 22.73 -15.73 23.14
N LYS A 970 22.52 -14.44 23.39
CA LYS A 970 23.19 -13.37 22.64
C LYS A 970 24.61 -13.19 23.15
N LEU A 971 25.59 -13.21 22.24
CA LEU A 971 26.99 -13.05 22.56
C LEU A 971 27.37 -11.56 22.68
N PRO A 972 28.18 -11.21 23.70
CA PRO A 972 28.60 -9.82 23.88
C PRO A 972 29.72 -9.46 22.88
N TYR A 973 29.64 -8.22 22.39
CA TYR A 973 30.71 -7.59 21.65
C TYR A 973 31.82 -7.09 22.58
N VAL A 974 33.03 -6.90 22.07
CA VAL A 974 34.09 -6.15 22.72
C VAL A 974 33.60 -4.78 23.13
N LYS A 975 34.18 -4.22 24.17
CA LYS A 975 33.81 -2.89 24.63
C LYS A 975 34.21 -1.85 23.56
N ASP A 976 33.36 -0.89 23.39
CA ASP A 976 33.68 0.27 22.60
C ASP A 976 34.78 1.09 23.29
N GLY A 977 35.95 1.16 22.66
CA GLY A 977 37.10 1.84 23.23
C GLY A 977 37.03 3.36 23.27
N ARG A 978 35.97 3.92 22.64
CA ARG A 978 35.76 5.38 22.62
C ARG A 978 35.13 5.92 23.94
N TYR A 979 34.53 5.03 24.77
CA TYR A 979 33.86 5.38 26.03
C TYR A 979 34.41 4.65 27.24
#